data_aa036a062611f1f488a1f18bbf6b6b25
#
_entry.id   aa036a062611f1f488a1f18bbf6b6b25
#
_cell.length_a   1.000
_cell.length_b   1.000
_cell.length_c   1.000
_cell.angle_alpha   90.00
_cell.angle_beta   90.00
_cell.angle_gamma   90.00
#
_symmetry.space_group_name_H-M   'P 1'
#
loop_
_entity.id
_entity.type
_entity.pdbx_description
1 polymer ?
#
loop_
_entity_poly.entity_id
_entity_poly.type
_entity_poly.pdbx_seq_one_letter_code
_entity_poly.pdbx_strand_id
1 'polypeptide(L)'
;MKRIILFALLSLPAFAQQRTSAQLGEDLQKLRVFGSVLHVAAHPDDESTHMLTWFAQQQHWETSYFACTRGDGGQNLIGDEQGVPLGLIRTQELLAARRIDGANQYFSRAFDFGFSKSTEEALVFWDRQLILSDLVWVIRKTRPDIIFTRFPPDARAGHGHHSASAALAIEAYKAAADPTRFPEQLKQGVEVWQAKRLLWNTFRFPGSTGNSTISDSQFKVNIGDYLPFLGQSTGELAAYSRSQHKSQGFGFAVDRGRSTEYFATLGGEAPKEFLWDGVDASWNRVNPNIDALIVPIIKAYNPEKPYESISALISFKKSIQALPKSPWTEKKLNDINAWVVNAAGIYLGATTSQGMVAIGEKLPIKTEFIVRAPIQVENVKISFAGMDSTIKGTVEPYKKYPFNRSITASAPITQPYWIQETKATGHYNVSDQQKIGQAKVDPAYTAKAIFHIQGEEFAIERPVQELIIDPVKGEILQPIAVTPKTVFSLSSNVVLLPKGSKAMKTTNLSITALAALKPGKIEVKSGASVLANITLKDGMKAGEKREWPVSFNEAVVPDGKITSNLQLHINVGSENWIDSLDLQTIEYPHIPTQRYFTPVNLSLLHIDFAKKGNRLGYIKGAGDKVPEALKQMGYEVDFLGEKDLTAANLQKYDVVLTGVRAYNTNDYWENAYPEIMKYIENGGNYVVQYNTASFLGPMKSSMSPYPLLVSRNRITKEEAKPAFLLPSHALLNSPNKISETDFLDWIQERSVYTAETNDPHFEFPLGFTDPNEAENKGNIAVAKYGKGQFIYTGLVFFRELPAGVPGAYRLLANLLAKPSK
;
A
#
# COMPACT_ATOMS: atom_id res chain seq x y z
N MET A 1 -39.29 10.35 -11.52
CA MET A 1 -39.21 9.89 -10.11
C MET A 1 -37.76 9.58 -9.80
N LYS A 2 -37.07 10.49 -9.09
CA LYS A 2 -35.68 10.36 -8.73
C LYS A 2 -35.54 9.27 -7.65
N ARG A 3 -34.93 8.14 -7.96
CA ARG A 3 -34.52 7.16 -6.96
C ARG A 3 -33.26 7.69 -6.28
N ILE A 4 -33.41 8.22 -5.08
CA ILE A 4 -32.32 8.46 -4.15
C ILE A 4 -31.87 7.09 -3.67
N ILE A 5 -30.73 6.60 -4.17
CA ILE A 5 -30.06 5.44 -3.63
C ILE A 5 -29.36 5.92 -2.35
N LEU A 6 -29.98 5.59 -1.22
CA LEU A 6 -29.41 5.79 0.11
C LEU A 6 -28.28 4.75 0.27
N PHE A 7 -27.04 5.16 0.03
CA PHE A 7 -25.88 4.37 0.43
C PHE A 7 -25.86 4.34 1.96
N ALA A 8 -26.31 3.24 2.53
CA ALA A 8 -26.00 2.90 3.92
C ALA A 8 -24.48 2.64 4.01
N LEU A 9 -23.72 3.69 4.31
CA LEU A 9 -22.34 3.59 4.75
C LEU A 9 -22.34 2.78 6.05
N LEU A 10 -22.03 1.50 5.97
CA LEU A 10 -21.60 0.72 7.12
C LEU A 10 -20.33 1.39 7.65
N SER A 11 -20.51 2.25 8.65
CA SER A 11 -19.42 2.77 9.45
C SER A 11 -18.72 1.56 10.08
N LEU A 12 -17.51 1.25 9.60
CA LEU A 12 -16.63 0.33 10.31
C LEU A 12 -16.42 0.92 11.72
N PRO A 13 -16.69 0.17 12.79
CA PRO A 13 -16.51 0.69 14.13
C PRO A 13 -15.04 1.11 14.29
N ALA A 14 -14.84 2.36 14.68
CA ALA A 14 -13.56 2.85 15.16
C ALA A 14 -13.03 1.81 16.14
N PHE A 15 -11.85 1.32 15.92
CA PHE A 15 -11.09 0.29 16.63
C PHE A 15 -11.67 -0.06 18.01
N ALA A 16 -12.48 -1.11 18.08
CA ALA A 16 -12.91 -1.60 19.39
C ALA A 16 -11.65 -1.97 20.17
N GLN A 17 -11.36 -1.20 21.23
CA GLN A 17 -10.21 -1.48 22.09
C GLN A 17 -10.37 -2.82 22.82
N GLN A 18 -11.54 -3.42 22.73
CA GLN A 18 -11.90 -4.60 23.49
C GLN A 18 -12.54 -5.68 22.62
N ARG A 19 -12.29 -6.92 23.05
CA ARG A 19 -12.92 -8.12 22.51
C ARG A 19 -14.37 -8.23 22.99
N THR A 20 -15.25 -8.71 22.13
CA THR A 20 -16.58 -9.15 22.55
C THR A 20 -16.49 -10.43 23.38
N SER A 21 -17.54 -10.74 24.18
CA SER A 21 -17.58 -12.02 24.91
C SER A 21 -17.43 -13.22 23.99
N ALA A 22 -18.03 -13.21 22.80
CA ALA A 22 -17.88 -14.27 21.82
C ALA A 22 -16.41 -14.45 21.40
N GLN A 23 -15.72 -13.35 21.08
CA GLN A 23 -14.30 -13.37 20.76
C GLN A 23 -13.43 -13.84 21.93
N LEU A 24 -13.80 -13.49 23.18
CA LEU A 24 -13.11 -14.00 24.37
C LEU A 24 -13.29 -15.51 24.52
N GLY A 25 -14.47 -16.07 24.16
CA GLY A 25 -14.68 -17.50 24.12
C GLY A 25 -13.77 -18.20 23.11
N GLU A 26 -13.61 -17.64 21.91
CA GLU A 26 -12.67 -18.13 20.91
C GLU A 26 -11.20 -18.00 21.38
N ASP A 27 -10.85 -16.90 22.01
CA ASP A 27 -9.49 -16.70 22.53
C ASP A 27 -9.13 -17.71 23.64
N LEU A 28 -10.11 -18.20 24.43
CA LEU A 28 -9.90 -19.30 25.37
C LEU A 28 -9.55 -20.61 24.66
N GLN A 29 -10.21 -20.91 23.52
CA GLN A 29 -9.88 -22.09 22.72
C GLN A 29 -8.44 -22.01 22.20
N LYS A 30 -7.99 -20.83 21.77
CA LYS A 30 -6.61 -20.60 21.32
C LYS A 30 -5.56 -20.90 22.38
N LEU A 31 -5.90 -20.80 23.67
CA LEU A 31 -4.95 -21.15 24.76
C LEU A 31 -4.56 -22.64 24.76
N ARG A 32 -5.34 -23.50 24.11
CA ARG A 32 -5.03 -24.94 23.98
C ARG A 32 -4.15 -25.27 22.79
N VAL A 33 -4.04 -24.36 21.80
CA VAL A 33 -3.46 -24.67 20.49
C VAL A 33 -2.10 -23.99 20.32
N PHE A 34 -1.10 -24.75 19.90
CA PHE A 34 0.28 -24.27 19.62
C PHE A 34 0.65 -24.33 18.15
N GLY A 35 -0.24 -24.78 17.29
CA GLY A 35 0.01 -24.83 15.85
C GLY A 35 0.30 -23.44 15.27
N SER A 36 1.27 -23.36 14.38
CA SER A 36 1.70 -22.12 13.72
C SER A 36 1.84 -22.32 12.21
N VAL A 37 1.35 -21.37 11.43
CA VAL A 37 1.39 -21.43 9.96
C VAL A 37 1.82 -20.10 9.36
N LEU A 38 2.65 -20.18 8.32
CA LEU A 38 3.10 -19.02 7.53
C LEU A 38 2.66 -19.18 6.08
N HIS A 39 1.84 -18.29 5.61
CA HIS A 39 1.50 -18.13 4.19
C HIS A 39 2.47 -17.16 3.53
N VAL A 40 3.04 -17.52 2.37
CA VAL A 40 3.99 -16.69 1.61
C VAL A 40 3.43 -16.38 0.22
N ALA A 41 3.39 -15.11 -0.15
CA ALA A 41 3.10 -14.67 -1.51
C ALA A 41 3.80 -13.33 -1.82
N ALA A 42 3.54 -12.75 -2.99
CA ALA A 42 4.29 -11.61 -3.49
C ALA A 42 3.73 -10.25 -3.03
N HIS A 43 2.41 -10.06 -3.09
CA HIS A 43 1.79 -8.74 -2.90
C HIS A 43 0.66 -8.77 -1.85
N PRO A 44 0.27 -7.59 -1.32
CA PRO A 44 -1.05 -7.42 -0.70
C PRO A 44 -2.14 -7.80 -1.72
N ASP A 45 -3.07 -8.69 -1.37
CA ASP A 45 -4.13 -9.27 -2.20
C ASP A 45 -3.85 -10.66 -2.80
N ASP A 46 -2.63 -11.16 -2.72
CA ASP A 46 -2.31 -12.53 -3.18
C ASP A 46 -2.69 -13.61 -2.18
N GLU A 47 -2.97 -13.24 -0.94
CA GLU A 47 -3.22 -14.20 0.12
C GLU A 47 -4.48 -15.05 -0.12
N SER A 48 -4.40 -16.33 0.25
CA SER A 48 -5.59 -17.18 0.38
C SER A 48 -6.35 -16.80 1.66
N THR A 49 -7.27 -15.83 1.54
CA THR A 49 -8.08 -15.39 2.69
C THR A 49 -8.90 -16.53 3.28
N HIS A 50 -9.31 -17.52 2.48
CA HIS A 50 -9.96 -18.74 2.95
C HIS A 50 -9.07 -19.52 3.91
N MET A 51 -7.81 -19.79 3.54
CA MET A 51 -6.90 -20.56 4.38
C MET A 51 -6.46 -19.80 5.62
N LEU A 52 -6.22 -18.47 5.49
CA LEU A 52 -5.89 -17.64 6.64
C LEU A 52 -7.02 -17.63 7.67
N THR A 53 -8.26 -17.43 7.21
CA THR A 53 -9.45 -17.45 8.08
C THR A 53 -9.64 -18.83 8.72
N TRP A 54 -9.51 -19.89 7.92
CA TRP A 54 -9.69 -21.27 8.42
C TRP A 54 -8.68 -21.62 9.52
N PHE A 55 -7.39 -21.32 9.30
CA PHE A 55 -6.37 -21.57 10.33
C PHE A 55 -6.57 -20.70 11.56
N ALA A 56 -6.80 -19.38 11.40
CA ALA A 56 -6.85 -18.45 12.51
C ALA A 56 -8.14 -18.54 13.33
N GLN A 57 -9.30 -18.69 12.67
CA GLN A 57 -10.60 -18.62 13.33
C GLN A 57 -11.21 -20.01 13.64
N GLN A 58 -10.99 -20.99 12.78
CA GLN A 58 -11.54 -22.33 12.98
C GLN A 58 -10.57 -23.28 13.65
N GLN A 59 -9.30 -23.28 13.26
CA GLN A 59 -8.29 -24.16 13.85
C GLN A 59 -7.58 -23.52 15.05
N HIS A 60 -7.77 -22.22 15.27
CA HIS A 60 -7.14 -21.44 16.35
C HIS A 60 -5.61 -21.40 16.29
N TRP A 61 -5.03 -21.65 15.10
CA TRP A 61 -3.59 -21.63 14.88
C TRP A 61 -3.05 -20.20 14.83
N GLU A 62 -1.81 -20.04 15.26
CA GLU A 62 -1.08 -18.80 15.01
C GLU A 62 -0.83 -18.68 13.51
N THR A 63 -1.56 -17.79 12.89
CA THR A 63 -1.58 -17.66 11.42
C THR A 63 -0.89 -16.37 11.00
N SER A 64 0.01 -16.46 10.04
CA SER A 64 0.78 -15.33 9.54
C SER A 64 0.78 -15.29 8.02
N TYR A 65 0.72 -14.09 7.46
CA TYR A 65 0.94 -13.83 6.05
C TYR A 65 2.21 -13.02 5.84
N PHE A 66 3.07 -13.47 4.95
CA PHE A 66 4.26 -12.76 4.48
C PHE A 66 4.06 -12.35 3.02
N ALA A 67 3.99 -11.05 2.76
CA ALA A 67 4.02 -10.48 1.42
C ALA A 67 5.44 -10.00 1.11
N CYS A 68 6.00 -10.39 -0.03
CA CYS A 68 7.34 -9.93 -0.40
C CYS A 68 7.38 -8.42 -0.54
N THR A 69 6.38 -7.80 -1.14
CA THR A 69 6.30 -6.36 -1.37
C THR A 69 5.11 -5.73 -0.68
N ARG A 70 5.09 -4.38 -0.64
CA ARG A 70 3.93 -3.60 -0.20
C ARG A 70 2.97 -3.26 -1.33
N GLY A 71 3.27 -3.70 -2.57
CA GLY A 71 2.43 -3.49 -3.74
C GLY A 71 2.56 -2.10 -4.36
N ASP A 72 3.71 -1.48 -4.20
CA ASP A 72 4.00 -0.11 -4.68
C ASP A 72 3.89 0.03 -6.20
N GLY A 73 4.29 -1.02 -6.95
CA GLY A 73 4.28 -1.04 -8.42
C GLY A 73 2.93 -1.37 -9.05
N GLY A 74 1.92 -1.64 -8.23
CA GLY A 74 0.57 -1.95 -8.70
C GLY A 74 -0.15 -0.78 -9.36
N GLN A 75 -1.40 -1.03 -9.70
CA GLN A 75 -2.31 -0.01 -10.22
C GLN A 75 -3.30 0.39 -9.12
N ASN A 76 -3.74 1.65 -9.12
CA ASN A 76 -4.73 2.17 -8.20
C ASN A 76 -6.05 2.43 -8.93
N LEU A 77 -7.16 1.88 -8.41
CA LEU A 77 -8.51 2.08 -8.97
C LEU A 77 -9.27 3.23 -8.30
N ILE A 78 -8.80 3.70 -7.15
CA ILE A 78 -9.53 4.66 -6.32
C ILE A 78 -8.86 6.03 -6.24
N GLY A 79 -7.66 6.18 -6.81
CA GLY A 79 -6.90 7.43 -6.79
C GLY A 79 -5.74 7.45 -7.78
N ASP A 80 -4.92 8.48 -7.69
CA ASP A 80 -3.74 8.70 -8.55
C ASP A 80 -2.42 8.34 -7.88
N GLU A 81 -2.45 7.81 -6.66
CA GLU A 81 -1.26 7.41 -5.94
C GLU A 81 -0.58 6.21 -6.63
N GLN A 82 0.73 6.33 -6.81
CA GLN A 82 1.61 5.32 -7.39
C GLN A 82 2.91 5.26 -6.60
N GLY A 83 3.61 4.13 -6.66
CA GLY A 83 4.84 3.95 -5.90
C GLY A 83 4.57 3.88 -4.39
N VAL A 84 5.43 4.51 -3.59
CA VAL A 84 5.35 4.50 -2.12
C VAL A 84 3.97 4.85 -1.57
N PRO A 85 3.26 5.90 -2.04
CA PRO A 85 1.89 6.19 -1.61
C PRO A 85 0.92 5.03 -1.79
N LEU A 86 0.97 4.35 -2.92
CA LEU A 86 0.14 3.17 -3.17
C LEU A 86 0.51 2.01 -2.23
N GLY A 87 1.80 1.79 -1.99
CA GLY A 87 2.27 0.80 -1.02
C GLY A 87 1.76 1.07 0.40
N LEU A 88 1.65 2.34 0.81
CA LEU A 88 1.05 2.74 2.08
C LEU A 88 -0.45 2.41 2.14
N ILE A 89 -1.20 2.72 1.09
CA ILE A 89 -2.64 2.38 0.99
C ILE A 89 -2.82 0.87 1.09
N ARG A 90 -2.13 0.10 0.24
CA ARG A 90 -2.24 -1.37 0.19
C ARG A 90 -1.79 -2.04 1.49
N THR A 91 -0.81 -1.47 2.18
CA THR A 91 -0.43 -1.92 3.54
C THR A 91 -1.59 -1.77 4.51
N GLN A 92 -2.32 -0.64 4.50
CA GLN A 92 -3.44 -0.43 5.40
C GLN A 92 -4.66 -1.28 5.03
N GLU A 93 -4.91 -1.49 3.76
CA GLU A 93 -5.95 -2.41 3.25
C GLU A 93 -5.67 -3.85 3.72
N LEU A 94 -4.42 -4.30 3.61
CA LEU A 94 -4.00 -5.61 4.09
C LEU A 94 -4.12 -5.74 5.61
N LEU A 95 -3.78 -4.71 6.38
CA LEU A 95 -3.99 -4.68 7.82
C LEU A 95 -5.50 -4.68 8.18
N ALA A 96 -6.35 -4.09 7.34
CA ALA A 96 -7.81 -4.18 7.50
C ALA A 96 -8.30 -5.62 7.26
N ALA A 97 -7.79 -6.29 6.24
CA ALA A 97 -8.05 -7.70 5.97
C ALA A 97 -7.65 -8.59 7.15
N ARG A 98 -6.45 -8.39 7.72
CA ARG A 98 -5.95 -9.12 8.91
C ARG A 98 -6.83 -8.94 10.15
N ARG A 99 -7.48 -7.79 10.31
CA ARG A 99 -8.43 -7.61 11.43
C ARG A 99 -9.69 -8.48 11.31
N ILE A 100 -10.03 -8.89 10.10
CA ILE A 100 -11.19 -9.74 9.82
C ILE A 100 -10.83 -11.22 9.90
N ASP A 101 -9.79 -11.64 9.20
CA ASP A 101 -9.39 -13.06 9.15
C ASP A 101 -8.60 -13.53 10.39
N GLY A 102 -8.04 -12.61 11.16
CA GLY A 102 -7.34 -12.90 12.42
C GLY A 102 -5.87 -13.30 12.26
N ALA A 103 -5.30 -13.21 11.06
CA ALA A 103 -3.89 -13.49 10.81
C ALA A 103 -2.99 -12.29 11.13
N ASN A 104 -1.70 -12.55 11.35
CA ASN A 104 -0.65 -11.55 11.47
C ASN A 104 -0.09 -11.19 10.09
N GLN A 105 0.47 -9.98 9.95
CA GLN A 105 1.06 -9.50 8.71
C GLN A 105 2.56 -9.24 8.84
N TYR A 106 3.31 -9.72 7.85
CA TYR A 106 4.75 -9.47 7.68
C TYR A 106 5.06 -9.04 6.25
N PHE A 107 6.14 -8.26 6.08
CA PHE A 107 6.65 -7.83 4.78
C PHE A 107 8.16 -8.03 4.69
N SER A 108 8.70 -8.24 3.48
CA SER A 108 10.12 -8.04 3.24
C SER A 108 10.43 -6.57 2.93
N ARG A 109 11.70 -6.31 2.63
CA ARG A 109 12.16 -5.01 2.13
C ARG A 109 12.01 -4.84 0.61
N ALA A 110 11.53 -5.85 -0.12
CA ALA A 110 11.38 -5.75 -1.56
C ALA A 110 10.44 -4.61 -1.98
N PHE A 111 10.87 -3.84 -2.96
CA PHE A 111 10.06 -2.83 -3.62
C PHE A 111 9.33 -3.47 -4.80
N ASP A 112 8.04 -3.22 -4.92
CA ASP A 112 7.27 -3.64 -6.08
C ASP A 112 7.57 -2.72 -7.26
N PHE A 113 8.24 -3.25 -8.26
CA PHE A 113 8.62 -2.51 -9.47
C PHE A 113 7.64 -2.73 -10.65
N GLY A 114 6.45 -3.27 -10.36
CA GLY A 114 5.44 -3.55 -11.38
C GLY A 114 5.53 -4.98 -11.90
N PHE A 115 5.08 -5.20 -13.13
CA PHE A 115 5.01 -6.54 -13.70
C PHE A 115 6.41 -7.05 -14.08
N SER A 116 6.72 -8.26 -13.67
CA SER A 116 7.92 -9.00 -14.09
C SER A 116 7.52 -10.29 -14.82
N LYS A 117 8.29 -10.67 -15.85
CA LYS A 117 7.98 -11.81 -16.74
C LYS A 117 8.60 -13.12 -16.26
N SER A 118 9.65 -13.07 -15.44
CA SER A 118 10.34 -14.25 -14.95
C SER A 118 10.74 -14.17 -13.48
N THR A 119 10.97 -15.34 -12.89
CA THR A 119 11.52 -15.46 -11.52
C THR A 119 12.88 -14.78 -11.40
N GLU A 120 13.74 -14.97 -12.39
CA GLU A 120 15.10 -14.43 -12.44
C GLU A 120 15.07 -12.91 -12.47
N GLU A 121 14.20 -12.32 -13.29
CA GLU A 121 14.02 -10.87 -13.36
C GLU A 121 13.67 -10.28 -11.99
N ALA A 122 12.69 -10.87 -11.31
CA ALA A 122 12.26 -10.41 -10.00
C ALA A 122 13.38 -10.54 -8.95
N LEU A 123 14.06 -11.69 -8.91
CA LEU A 123 15.09 -11.97 -7.91
C LEU A 123 16.36 -11.14 -8.09
N VAL A 124 16.73 -10.82 -9.34
CA VAL A 124 17.86 -9.92 -9.62
C VAL A 124 17.52 -8.50 -9.17
N PHE A 125 16.32 -8.02 -9.49
CA PHE A 125 15.90 -6.67 -9.17
C PHE A 125 15.77 -6.43 -7.66
N TRP A 126 15.24 -7.43 -6.93
CA TRP A 126 15.02 -7.34 -5.48
C TRP A 126 16.28 -7.52 -4.62
N ASP A 127 17.39 -7.99 -5.15
CA ASP A 127 18.50 -8.61 -4.42
C ASP A 127 18.06 -9.89 -3.69
N ARG A 128 18.20 -11.00 -4.38
CA ARG A 128 17.78 -12.33 -3.91
C ARG A 128 18.22 -12.65 -2.49
N GLN A 129 19.49 -12.37 -2.14
CA GLN A 129 20.02 -12.74 -0.81
C GLN A 129 19.43 -11.88 0.29
N LEU A 130 19.18 -10.61 0.01
CA LEU A 130 18.57 -9.69 0.94
C LEU A 130 17.13 -10.11 1.27
N ILE A 131 16.32 -10.42 0.26
CA ILE A 131 14.91 -10.78 0.46
C ILE A 131 14.76 -12.19 1.03
N LEU A 132 15.67 -13.12 0.67
CA LEU A 132 15.77 -14.41 1.31
C LEU A 132 16.07 -14.27 2.81
N SER A 133 17.01 -13.39 3.18
CA SER A 133 17.33 -13.10 4.59
C SER A 133 16.10 -12.61 5.37
N ASP A 134 15.27 -11.76 4.76
CA ASP A 134 14.05 -11.25 5.40
C ASP A 134 13.04 -12.37 5.67
N LEU A 135 12.83 -13.27 4.71
CA LEU A 135 11.92 -14.39 4.89
C LEU A 135 12.45 -15.39 5.92
N VAL A 136 13.77 -15.67 5.91
CA VAL A 136 14.42 -16.53 6.94
C VAL A 136 14.25 -15.89 8.33
N TRP A 137 14.43 -14.57 8.46
CA TRP A 137 14.20 -13.85 9.70
C TRP A 137 12.77 -14.05 10.23
N VAL A 138 11.76 -13.90 9.35
CA VAL A 138 10.36 -14.08 9.74
C VAL A 138 10.06 -15.53 10.10
N ILE A 139 10.60 -16.53 9.38
CA ILE A 139 10.45 -17.95 9.73
C ILE A 139 11.05 -18.23 11.12
N ARG A 140 12.27 -17.78 11.40
CA ARG A 140 12.93 -17.96 12.70
C ARG A 140 12.16 -17.27 13.84
N LYS A 141 11.56 -16.11 13.56
CA LYS A 141 10.78 -15.32 14.54
C LYS A 141 9.41 -15.94 14.82
N THR A 142 8.70 -16.41 13.79
CA THR A 142 7.33 -16.94 13.91
C THR A 142 7.27 -18.44 14.15
N ARG A 143 8.34 -19.16 13.86
CA ARG A 143 8.48 -20.64 14.03
C ARG A 143 7.28 -21.42 13.47
N PRO A 144 6.93 -21.25 12.17
CA PRO A 144 5.78 -21.93 11.60
C PRO A 144 6.00 -23.44 11.51
N ASP A 145 5.01 -24.23 11.94
CA ASP A 145 4.99 -25.68 11.74
C ASP A 145 4.75 -26.03 10.27
N ILE A 146 3.95 -25.20 9.59
CA ILE A 146 3.60 -25.34 8.18
C ILE A 146 3.88 -24.02 7.47
N ILE A 147 4.53 -24.10 6.33
CA ILE A 147 4.64 -22.99 5.38
C ILE A 147 3.83 -23.35 4.15
N PHE A 148 3.07 -22.43 3.60
CA PHE A 148 2.45 -22.64 2.29
C PHE A 148 2.56 -21.40 1.39
N THR A 149 2.74 -21.66 0.10
CA THR A 149 2.80 -20.63 -0.93
C THR A 149 1.47 -20.50 -1.67
N ARG A 150 1.17 -19.32 -2.20
CA ARG A 150 0.02 -19.13 -3.09
C ARG A 150 0.32 -19.59 -4.50
N PHE A 151 1.56 -19.41 -4.95
CA PHE A 151 1.98 -19.63 -6.33
C PHE A 151 2.98 -20.78 -6.43
N PRO A 152 3.11 -21.42 -7.62
CA PRO A 152 4.20 -22.33 -7.93
C PRO A 152 5.51 -21.54 -8.20
N PRO A 153 6.69 -22.20 -8.09
CA PRO A 153 7.99 -21.56 -8.32
C PRO A 153 8.39 -21.48 -9.81
N ASP A 154 7.42 -21.46 -10.72
CA ASP A 154 7.65 -21.51 -12.17
C ASP A 154 6.65 -20.64 -12.94
N ALA A 155 6.76 -20.64 -14.27
CA ALA A 155 5.97 -19.79 -15.18
C ALA A 155 4.44 -19.96 -15.06
N ARG A 156 3.94 -21.06 -14.46
CA ARG A 156 2.51 -21.24 -14.17
C ARG A 156 1.97 -20.19 -13.20
N ALA A 157 2.84 -19.51 -12.47
CA ALA A 157 2.47 -18.40 -11.57
C ALA A 157 1.97 -17.15 -12.36
N GLY A 158 2.28 -17.05 -13.64
CA GLY A 158 1.81 -15.97 -14.53
C GLY A 158 2.48 -14.60 -14.33
N HIS A 159 3.31 -14.45 -13.28
CA HIS A 159 4.03 -13.23 -12.92
C HIS A 159 5.34 -13.58 -12.23
N GLY A 160 6.43 -12.89 -12.55
CA GLY A 160 7.75 -13.18 -12.00
C GLY A 160 7.83 -12.99 -10.47
N HIS A 161 7.19 -11.97 -9.92
CA HIS A 161 7.10 -11.79 -8.46
C HIS A 161 6.41 -12.98 -7.77
N HIS A 162 5.33 -13.51 -8.37
CA HIS A 162 4.60 -14.68 -7.85
C HIS A 162 5.50 -15.90 -7.77
N SER A 163 6.16 -16.26 -8.87
CA SER A 163 7.07 -17.41 -8.91
C SER A 163 8.32 -17.18 -8.03
N ALA A 164 8.82 -15.94 -7.95
CA ALA A 164 9.95 -15.58 -7.08
C ALA A 164 9.61 -15.74 -5.61
N SER A 165 8.40 -15.35 -5.17
CA SER A 165 7.96 -15.55 -3.78
C SER A 165 7.95 -17.02 -3.38
N ALA A 166 7.52 -17.91 -4.28
CA ALA A 166 7.51 -19.35 -4.06
C ALA A 166 8.94 -19.95 -4.08
N ALA A 167 9.79 -19.51 -5.00
CA ALA A 167 11.20 -19.91 -5.06
C ALA A 167 11.96 -19.51 -3.79
N LEU A 168 11.75 -18.29 -3.29
CA LEU A 168 12.29 -17.83 -2.02
C LEU A 168 11.78 -18.64 -0.84
N ALA A 169 10.48 -19.01 -0.82
CA ALA A 169 9.92 -19.86 0.24
C ALA A 169 10.56 -21.24 0.28
N ILE A 170 10.85 -21.85 -0.88
CA ILE A 170 11.54 -23.16 -0.96
C ILE A 170 12.97 -23.06 -0.44
N GLU A 171 13.68 -21.98 -0.76
CA GLU A 171 15.04 -21.78 -0.27
C GLU A 171 15.03 -21.43 1.23
N ALA A 172 14.14 -20.54 1.68
CA ALA A 172 14.01 -20.12 3.07
C ALA A 172 13.59 -21.26 4.00
N TYR A 173 12.75 -22.21 3.54
CA TYR A 173 12.38 -23.41 4.27
C TYR A 173 13.60 -24.23 4.72
N LYS A 174 14.64 -24.31 3.89
CA LYS A 174 15.90 -24.98 4.20
C LYS A 174 16.85 -24.08 4.99
N ALA A 175 16.98 -22.82 4.53
CA ALA A 175 17.94 -21.86 5.10
C ALA A 175 17.61 -21.49 6.55
N ALA A 176 16.35 -21.47 6.95
CA ALA A 176 15.95 -21.14 8.31
C ALA A 176 16.40 -22.16 9.34
N ALA A 177 16.57 -23.43 8.94
CA ALA A 177 17.08 -24.51 9.78
C ALA A 177 18.62 -24.58 9.83
N ASP A 178 19.29 -23.92 8.90
CA ASP A 178 20.75 -23.95 8.79
C ASP A 178 21.38 -22.79 9.59
N PRO A 179 22.16 -23.06 10.67
CA PRO A 179 22.80 -22.02 11.46
C PRO A 179 23.91 -21.27 10.71
N THR A 180 24.39 -21.78 9.59
CA THR A 180 25.43 -21.15 8.77
C THR A 180 24.85 -20.10 7.81
N ARG A 181 23.54 -20.16 7.57
CA ARG A 181 22.81 -19.19 6.75
C ARG A 181 22.31 -18.05 7.63
N PHE A 182 22.73 -16.82 7.31
CA PHE A 182 22.38 -15.61 8.07
C PHE A 182 22.66 -15.72 9.58
N PRO A 183 23.89 -16.06 10.00
CA PRO A 183 24.25 -16.30 11.41
C PRO A 183 24.13 -15.04 12.27
N GLU A 184 24.16 -13.84 11.67
CA GLU A 184 23.95 -12.56 12.35
C GLU A 184 22.55 -12.44 12.96
N GLN A 185 21.55 -13.08 12.36
CA GLN A 185 20.18 -13.09 12.89
C GLN A 185 20.08 -13.82 14.23
N LEU A 186 20.88 -14.87 14.42
CA LEU A 186 20.88 -15.67 15.66
C LEU A 186 21.37 -14.82 16.86
N LYS A 187 22.17 -13.78 16.60
CA LYS A 187 22.61 -12.83 17.63
C LYS A 187 21.53 -11.80 17.98
N GLN A 188 20.43 -11.78 17.24
CA GLN A 188 19.31 -10.83 17.41
C GLN A 188 18.11 -11.44 18.15
N GLY A 189 18.28 -12.61 18.80
CA GLY A 189 17.27 -13.21 19.66
C GLY A 189 16.34 -14.21 18.97
N VAL A 190 16.69 -14.68 17.78
CA VAL A 190 16.00 -15.79 17.11
C VAL A 190 16.87 -17.04 17.10
N GLU A 191 16.26 -18.20 16.89
CA GLU A 191 16.91 -19.49 16.78
C GLU A 191 16.61 -20.12 15.42
N VAL A 192 17.43 -21.10 14.99
CA VAL A 192 17.12 -21.89 13.79
C VAL A 192 15.78 -22.58 13.93
N TRP A 193 15.07 -22.70 12.80
CA TRP A 193 13.75 -23.31 12.79
C TRP A 193 13.51 -24.14 11.54
N GLN A 194 13.08 -25.41 11.70
CA GLN A 194 12.66 -26.28 10.60
C GLN A 194 11.14 -26.45 10.66
N ALA A 195 10.41 -25.90 9.73
CA ALA A 195 9.01 -26.22 9.54
C ALA A 195 8.82 -27.69 9.15
N LYS A 196 7.74 -28.32 9.55
CA LYS A 196 7.47 -29.74 9.25
C LYS A 196 7.30 -29.94 7.74
N ARG A 197 6.63 -29.00 7.07
CA ARG A 197 6.40 -29.06 5.62
C ARG A 197 6.23 -27.71 4.96
N LEU A 198 6.49 -27.73 3.66
CA LEU A 198 6.20 -26.64 2.74
C LEU A 198 5.21 -27.14 1.69
N LEU A 199 4.12 -26.42 1.52
CA LEU A 199 3.02 -26.77 0.63
C LEU A 199 2.79 -25.66 -0.40
N TRP A 200 2.18 -25.98 -1.52
CA TRP A 200 1.62 -25.04 -2.46
C TRP A 200 0.09 -25.16 -2.43
N ASN A 201 -0.62 -24.11 -2.05
CA ASN A 201 -2.07 -24.03 -2.13
C ASN A 201 -2.47 -23.75 -3.59
N THR A 202 -2.91 -24.78 -4.28
CA THR A 202 -3.24 -24.73 -5.71
C THR A 202 -4.65 -24.19 -5.93
N PHE A 203 -4.86 -23.45 -7.01
CA PHE A 203 -6.16 -22.89 -7.35
C PHE A 203 -6.34 -22.76 -8.86
N ARG A 204 -7.60 -22.56 -9.29
CA ARG A 204 -7.91 -22.24 -10.70
C ARG A 204 -7.96 -20.74 -10.88
N PHE A 205 -7.20 -20.23 -11.84
CA PHE A 205 -7.41 -18.84 -12.28
C PHE A 205 -8.74 -18.74 -13.02
N PRO A 206 -9.61 -17.78 -12.67
CA PRO A 206 -10.82 -17.52 -13.44
C PRO A 206 -10.48 -17.24 -14.91
N GLY A 207 -11.15 -17.94 -15.83
CA GLY A 207 -10.96 -17.77 -17.26
C GLY A 207 -9.79 -18.54 -17.88
N SER A 208 -9.05 -19.36 -17.11
CA SER A 208 -8.06 -20.25 -17.69
C SER A 208 -8.73 -21.46 -18.37
N THR A 209 -8.64 -21.53 -19.70
CA THR A 209 -9.11 -22.67 -20.51
C THR A 209 -8.06 -23.78 -20.65
N GLY A 210 -6.86 -23.59 -20.08
CA GLY A 210 -5.74 -24.52 -20.14
C GLY A 210 -5.39 -25.09 -18.78
N ASN A 211 -4.56 -26.13 -18.75
CA ASN A 211 -4.05 -26.94 -17.65
C ASN A 211 -4.40 -26.47 -16.23
N SER A 212 -5.46 -27.02 -15.67
CA SER A 212 -5.80 -26.82 -14.25
C SER A 212 -4.61 -27.24 -13.40
N THR A 213 -4.19 -26.36 -12.46
CA THR A 213 -3.16 -26.69 -11.47
C THR A 213 -3.69 -27.66 -10.41
N ILE A 214 -5.01 -27.94 -10.42
CA ILE A 214 -5.69 -28.86 -9.52
C ILE A 214 -5.69 -30.26 -10.11
N SER A 215 -5.27 -31.22 -9.30
CA SER A 215 -5.26 -32.64 -9.60
C SER A 215 -5.96 -33.42 -8.47
N ASP A 216 -6.64 -34.52 -8.79
CA ASP A 216 -7.27 -35.39 -7.80
C ASP A 216 -6.30 -36.08 -6.85
N SER A 217 -5.02 -36.15 -7.21
CA SER A 217 -3.94 -36.69 -6.38
C SER A 217 -3.45 -35.72 -5.28
N GLN A 218 -3.86 -34.45 -5.34
CA GLN A 218 -3.48 -33.44 -4.34
C GLN A 218 -4.23 -33.64 -3.03
N PHE A 219 -3.60 -33.23 -1.93
CA PHE A 219 -4.25 -33.23 -0.63
C PHE A 219 -5.41 -32.21 -0.60
N LYS A 220 -6.55 -32.62 -0.05
CA LYS A 220 -7.79 -31.86 -0.05
C LYS A 220 -8.19 -31.44 1.35
N VAL A 221 -8.59 -30.18 1.52
CA VAL A 221 -9.12 -29.65 2.78
C VAL A 221 -10.50 -29.03 2.51
N ASN A 222 -11.50 -29.49 3.24
CA ASN A 222 -12.81 -28.87 3.20
C ASN A 222 -12.86 -27.70 4.20
N ILE A 223 -13.32 -26.56 3.72
CA ILE A 223 -13.44 -25.31 4.48
C ILE A 223 -14.85 -24.74 4.31
N GLY A 224 -15.19 -23.69 5.01
CA GLY A 224 -16.47 -23.00 4.89
C GLY A 224 -17.45 -23.35 6.01
N ASP A 225 -16.97 -23.98 7.09
CA ASP A 225 -17.82 -24.28 8.24
C ASP A 225 -18.31 -23.02 8.93
N TYR A 226 -19.53 -23.08 9.47
CA TYR A 226 -20.11 -22.03 10.28
C TYR A 226 -19.48 -21.97 11.66
N LEU A 227 -19.09 -20.79 12.09
CA LEU A 227 -18.48 -20.51 13.39
C LEU A 227 -19.52 -19.89 14.32
N PRO A 228 -20.13 -20.65 15.24
CA PRO A 228 -21.29 -20.18 16.03
C PRO A 228 -21.01 -18.94 16.88
N PHE A 229 -19.79 -18.82 17.48
CA PHE A 229 -19.42 -17.66 18.27
C PHE A 229 -19.30 -16.39 17.43
N LEU A 230 -18.93 -16.49 16.17
CA LEU A 230 -18.78 -15.36 15.27
C LEU A 230 -20.06 -15.08 14.47
N GLY A 231 -21.00 -16.04 14.41
CA GLY A 231 -22.21 -15.93 13.63
C GLY A 231 -21.99 -15.92 12.11
N GLN A 232 -20.85 -16.40 11.64
CA GLN A 232 -20.41 -16.36 10.25
C GLN A 232 -19.62 -17.63 9.90
N SER A 233 -19.61 -18.00 8.62
CA SER A 233 -18.72 -19.06 8.12
C SER A 233 -17.32 -18.52 7.82
N THR A 234 -16.34 -19.43 7.72
CA THR A 234 -14.99 -19.04 7.27
C THR A 234 -14.99 -18.47 5.86
N GLY A 235 -15.91 -18.91 4.98
CA GLY A 235 -16.09 -18.35 3.64
C GLY A 235 -16.59 -16.90 3.66
N GLU A 236 -17.55 -16.59 4.55
CA GLU A 236 -18.02 -15.21 4.72
C GLU A 236 -16.91 -14.28 5.20
N LEU A 237 -16.19 -14.68 6.25
CA LEU A 237 -15.05 -13.90 6.76
C LEU A 237 -13.95 -13.72 5.72
N ALA A 238 -13.65 -14.76 4.92
CA ALA A 238 -12.67 -14.71 3.85
C ALA A 238 -13.05 -13.70 2.75
N ALA A 239 -14.34 -13.65 2.37
CA ALA A 239 -14.85 -12.70 1.39
C ALA A 239 -14.78 -11.26 1.91
N TYR A 240 -15.12 -11.03 3.19
CA TYR A 240 -15.00 -9.71 3.82
C TYR A 240 -13.54 -9.25 3.95
N SER A 241 -12.63 -10.17 4.29
CA SER A 241 -11.19 -9.92 4.31
C SER A 241 -10.69 -9.52 2.91
N ARG A 242 -11.01 -10.30 1.89
CA ARG A 242 -10.63 -10.02 0.49
C ARG A 242 -11.14 -8.66 0.02
N SER A 243 -12.34 -8.28 0.41
CA SER A 243 -12.99 -7.02 0.01
C SER A 243 -12.37 -5.78 0.64
N GLN A 244 -11.34 -5.91 1.49
CA GLN A 244 -10.61 -4.76 2.02
C GLN A 244 -9.61 -4.18 1.01
N HIS A 245 -9.19 -4.93 -0.01
CA HIS A 245 -8.27 -4.51 -1.07
C HIS A 245 -8.97 -3.62 -2.10
N LYS A 246 -9.46 -2.46 -1.68
CA LYS A 246 -10.29 -1.56 -2.51
C LYS A 246 -9.52 -0.91 -3.64
N SER A 247 -8.27 -0.54 -3.39
CA SER A 247 -7.40 0.03 -4.42
C SER A 247 -7.17 -0.93 -5.60
N GLN A 248 -7.34 -2.24 -5.37
CA GLN A 248 -7.18 -3.30 -6.37
C GLN A 248 -8.49 -3.77 -6.98
N GLY A 249 -9.65 -3.29 -6.48
CA GLY A 249 -10.96 -3.65 -7.01
C GLY A 249 -11.43 -5.07 -6.64
N PHE A 250 -10.99 -5.62 -5.52
CA PHE A 250 -11.33 -6.95 -5.05
C PHE A 250 -12.59 -7.00 -4.17
N GLY A 251 -13.67 -6.32 -4.57
CA GLY A 251 -14.98 -6.57 -4.00
C GLY A 251 -15.47 -7.98 -4.35
N PHE A 252 -15.62 -8.85 -3.35
CA PHE A 252 -15.99 -10.26 -3.56
C PHE A 252 -17.38 -10.58 -3.04
N ALA A 253 -18.12 -11.40 -3.81
CA ALA A 253 -19.36 -11.98 -3.34
C ALA A 253 -19.10 -12.97 -2.19
N VAL A 254 -19.98 -12.95 -1.21
CA VAL A 254 -19.87 -13.81 -0.03
C VAL A 254 -20.28 -15.24 -0.39
N ASP A 255 -19.38 -16.21 -0.13
CA ASP A 255 -19.68 -17.64 -0.21
C ASP A 255 -20.05 -18.17 1.18
N ARG A 256 -21.20 -18.83 1.27
CA ARG A 256 -21.74 -19.40 2.52
C ARG A 256 -21.69 -20.93 2.56
N GLY A 257 -21.27 -21.54 1.44
CA GLY A 257 -21.15 -22.98 1.31
C GLY A 257 -19.80 -23.51 1.72
N ARG A 258 -19.69 -24.85 1.79
CA ARG A 258 -18.39 -25.52 1.90
C ARG A 258 -17.66 -25.49 0.56
N SER A 259 -16.36 -25.29 0.60
CA SER A 259 -15.48 -25.36 -0.55
C SER A 259 -14.27 -26.25 -0.24
N THR A 260 -13.54 -26.63 -1.28
CA THR A 260 -12.37 -27.51 -1.13
C THR A 260 -11.12 -26.77 -1.59
N GLU A 261 -10.13 -26.70 -0.72
CA GLU A 261 -8.79 -26.22 -1.02
C GLU A 261 -7.86 -27.40 -1.30
N TYR A 262 -6.90 -27.18 -2.20
CA TYR A 262 -6.00 -28.22 -2.71
C TYR A 262 -4.55 -27.86 -2.41
N PHE A 263 -3.74 -28.90 -2.10
CA PHE A 263 -2.34 -28.68 -1.75
C PHE A 263 -1.42 -29.68 -2.44
N ALA A 264 -0.33 -29.18 -3.00
CA ALA A 264 0.81 -29.97 -3.45
C ALA A 264 1.98 -29.79 -2.48
N THR A 265 2.72 -30.85 -2.20
CA THR A 265 3.89 -30.80 -1.30
C THR A 265 5.12 -30.33 -2.08
N LEU A 266 5.79 -29.26 -1.58
CA LEU A 266 7.04 -28.72 -2.10
C LEU A 266 8.25 -29.08 -1.24
N GLY A 267 8.05 -29.42 0.04
CA GLY A 267 9.12 -29.83 0.95
C GLY A 267 8.58 -30.51 2.20
N GLY A 268 9.37 -31.39 2.79
CA GLY A 268 8.97 -32.23 3.92
C GLY A 268 8.08 -33.41 3.49
N GLU A 269 7.47 -34.08 4.46
CA GLU A 269 6.56 -35.20 4.22
C GLU A 269 5.17 -34.72 3.77
N ALA A 270 4.57 -35.36 2.77
CA ALA A 270 3.20 -35.07 2.35
C ALA A 270 2.19 -35.38 3.48
N PRO A 271 1.16 -34.55 3.65
CA PRO A 271 0.09 -34.82 4.58
C PRO A 271 -0.73 -36.03 4.12
N LYS A 272 -1.26 -36.81 5.08
CA LYS A 272 -2.06 -38.03 4.80
C LYS A 272 -3.52 -37.87 5.21
N GLU A 273 -3.76 -37.37 6.42
CA GLU A 273 -5.10 -37.20 7.02
C GLU A 273 -5.37 -35.72 7.32
N PHE A 274 -4.38 -35.01 7.87
CA PHE A 274 -4.46 -33.58 8.21
C PHE A 274 -3.26 -32.83 7.65
N LEU A 275 -3.44 -31.53 7.32
CA LEU A 275 -2.30 -30.68 6.90
C LEU A 275 -1.16 -30.66 7.93
N TRP A 276 -1.46 -30.94 9.18
CA TRP A 276 -0.50 -30.94 10.29
C TRP A 276 -0.07 -32.33 10.79
N ASP A 277 -0.24 -33.38 10.00
CA ASP A 277 0.24 -34.70 10.38
C ASP A 277 1.69 -34.66 10.88
N GLY A 278 1.93 -35.25 12.05
CA GLY A 278 3.23 -35.26 12.71
C GLY A 278 3.63 -33.92 13.37
N VAL A 279 2.69 -32.99 13.51
CA VAL A 279 2.84 -31.78 14.32
C VAL A 279 1.99 -31.91 15.57
N ASP A 280 2.60 -31.82 16.74
CA ASP A 280 1.86 -31.73 18.00
C ASP A 280 1.49 -30.27 18.26
N ALA A 281 0.24 -29.94 18.00
CA ALA A 281 -0.32 -28.59 18.21
C ALA A 281 -0.98 -28.41 19.59
N SER A 282 -0.77 -29.35 20.52
CA SER A 282 -1.34 -29.37 21.87
C SER A 282 -0.32 -28.97 22.96
N TRP A 283 -0.77 -28.95 24.22
CA TRP A 283 0.10 -28.74 25.37
C TRP A 283 1.17 -29.85 25.55
N ASN A 284 1.04 -31.02 24.91
CA ASN A 284 2.07 -32.04 24.96
C ASN A 284 3.44 -31.55 24.46
N ARG A 285 3.43 -30.55 23.54
CA ARG A 285 4.66 -29.88 23.07
C ARG A 285 5.47 -29.25 24.20
N VAL A 286 4.82 -28.82 25.29
CA VAL A 286 5.44 -28.13 26.42
C VAL A 286 5.33 -28.99 27.71
N ASN A 287 4.11 -29.30 28.10
CA ASN A 287 3.80 -30.12 29.27
C ASN A 287 2.36 -30.70 29.17
N PRO A 288 2.18 -31.99 29.05
CA PRO A 288 0.87 -32.64 28.83
C PRO A 288 -0.14 -32.41 29.97
N ASN A 289 0.33 -32.14 31.20
CA ASN A 289 -0.55 -31.94 32.34
C ASN A 289 -1.30 -30.59 32.33
N ILE A 290 -0.86 -29.64 31.52
CA ILE A 290 -1.42 -28.30 31.49
C ILE A 290 -2.80 -28.25 30.83
N ASP A 291 -3.07 -29.10 29.83
CA ASP A 291 -4.37 -29.13 29.15
C ASP A 291 -5.50 -29.46 30.11
N ALA A 292 -5.27 -30.32 31.08
CA ALA A 292 -6.24 -30.67 32.12
C ALA A 292 -6.66 -29.44 33.01
N LEU A 293 -5.83 -28.42 33.09
CA LEU A 293 -6.11 -27.20 33.86
C LEU A 293 -6.96 -26.19 33.10
N ILE A 294 -6.77 -26.09 31.77
CA ILE A 294 -7.50 -25.11 30.96
C ILE A 294 -8.89 -25.60 30.52
N VAL A 295 -9.09 -26.90 30.33
CA VAL A 295 -10.36 -27.47 29.87
C VAL A 295 -11.54 -27.12 30.80
N PRO A 296 -11.43 -27.24 32.13
CA PRO A 296 -12.52 -26.81 33.04
C PRO A 296 -12.84 -25.33 32.93
N ILE A 297 -11.83 -24.46 32.71
CA ILE A 297 -12.02 -23.01 32.58
C ILE A 297 -12.84 -22.70 31.31
N ILE A 298 -12.51 -23.35 30.19
CA ILE A 298 -13.24 -23.21 28.93
C ILE A 298 -14.70 -23.69 29.10
N LYS A 299 -14.93 -24.82 29.77
CA LYS A 299 -16.27 -25.35 29.97
C LYS A 299 -17.13 -24.48 30.90
N ALA A 300 -16.51 -23.81 31.86
CA ALA A 300 -17.17 -22.92 32.80
C ALA A 300 -17.34 -21.48 32.27
N TYR A 301 -16.82 -21.19 31.09
CA TYR A 301 -16.90 -19.83 30.53
C TYR A 301 -18.33 -19.37 30.35
N ASN A 302 -18.66 -18.23 30.99
CA ASN A 302 -19.96 -17.58 30.87
C ASN A 302 -19.82 -16.32 29.99
N PRO A 303 -20.37 -16.28 28.78
CA PRO A 303 -20.27 -15.12 27.89
C PRO A 303 -21.00 -13.87 28.42
N GLU A 304 -21.94 -14.00 29.34
CA GLU A 304 -22.60 -12.85 29.99
C GLU A 304 -21.71 -12.23 31.08
N LYS A 305 -20.80 -13.02 31.67
CA LYS A 305 -19.93 -12.63 32.76
C LYS A 305 -18.49 -13.12 32.57
N PRO A 306 -17.80 -12.69 31.51
CA PRO A 306 -16.46 -13.18 31.21
C PRO A 306 -15.47 -12.95 32.35
N TYR A 307 -15.66 -11.90 33.15
CA TYR A 307 -14.82 -11.57 34.30
C TYR A 307 -14.83 -12.64 35.41
N GLU A 308 -15.84 -13.50 35.51
CA GLU A 308 -15.87 -14.62 36.47
C GLU A 308 -14.77 -15.65 36.22
N SER A 309 -14.26 -15.76 34.96
CA SER A 309 -13.16 -16.67 34.63
C SER A 309 -11.77 -16.12 35.00
N ILE A 310 -11.63 -14.86 35.42
CA ILE A 310 -10.33 -14.22 35.67
C ILE A 310 -9.54 -14.95 36.74
N SER A 311 -10.18 -15.30 37.90
CA SER A 311 -9.48 -15.99 39.00
C SER A 311 -8.89 -17.34 38.58
N ALA A 312 -9.65 -18.11 37.79
CA ALA A 312 -9.20 -19.40 37.29
C ALA A 312 -8.05 -19.23 36.27
N LEU A 313 -8.11 -18.20 35.41
CA LEU A 313 -7.04 -17.90 34.48
C LEU A 313 -5.79 -17.34 35.15
N ILE A 314 -5.88 -16.58 36.21
CA ILE A 314 -4.72 -16.18 37.01
C ILE A 314 -4.04 -17.42 37.62
N SER A 315 -4.81 -18.35 38.13
CA SER A 315 -4.26 -19.64 38.63
C SER A 315 -3.59 -20.43 37.53
N PHE A 316 -4.21 -20.48 36.36
CA PHE A 316 -3.65 -21.11 35.16
C PHE A 316 -2.36 -20.41 34.70
N LYS A 317 -2.31 -19.07 34.70
CA LYS A 317 -1.11 -18.28 34.41
C LYS A 317 0.05 -18.68 35.32
N LYS A 318 -0.18 -18.83 36.64
CA LYS A 318 0.83 -19.26 37.60
C LYS A 318 1.38 -20.66 37.31
N SER A 319 0.52 -21.57 36.84
CA SER A 319 0.95 -22.89 36.42
C SER A 319 1.89 -22.85 35.19
N ILE A 320 1.64 -21.95 34.25
CA ILE A 320 2.52 -21.75 33.08
C ILE A 320 3.83 -21.05 33.52
N GLN A 321 3.79 -20.09 34.42
CA GLN A 321 4.98 -19.38 34.92
C GLN A 321 5.96 -20.33 35.65
N ALA A 322 5.46 -21.44 36.18
CA ALA A 322 6.28 -22.49 36.80
C ALA A 322 6.99 -23.41 35.79
N LEU A 323 6.64 -23.34 34.52
CA LEU A 323 7.27 -24.11 33.46
C LEU A 323 8.58 -23.43 32.99
N PRO A 324 9.51 -24.19 32.36
CA PRO A 324 10.67 -23.62 31.70
C PRO A 324 10.26 -22.54 30.69
N LYS A 325 10.96 -21.42 30.71
CA LYS A 325 10.74 -20.36 29.72
C LYS A 325 11.00 -20.87 28.32
N SER A 326 10.06 -20.60 27.43
CA SER A 326 10.14 -20.89 26.01
C SER A 326 9.28 -19.89 25.23
N PRO A 327 9.51 -19.72 23.92
CA PRO A 327 8.66 -18.86 23.12
C PRO A 327 7.16 -19.20 23.20
N TRP A 328 6.85 -20.49 23.38
CA TRP A 328 5.47 -20.94 23.51
C TRP A 328 4.84 -20.57 24.86
N THR A 329 5.58 -20.75 25.98
CA THR A 329 5.10 -20.35 27.32
C THR A 329 4.95 -18.84 27.40
N GLU A 330 5.91 -18.05 26.89
CA GLU A 330 5.85 -16.59 26.85
C GLU A 330 4.65 -16.10 26.03
N LYS A 331 4.40 -16.71 24.85
CA LYS A 331 3.23 -16.37 24.06
C LYS A 331 1.94 -16.62 24.82
N LYS A 332 1.77 -17.79 25.45
CA LYS A 332 0.55 -18.11 26.21
C LYS A 332 0.36 -17.19 27.42
N LEU A 333 1.43 -16.79 28.09
CA LEU A 333 1.36 -15.78 29.15
C LEU A 333 0.86 -14.42 28.62
N ASN A 334 1.34 -14.00 27.44
CA ASN A 334 0.87 -12.77 26.80
C ASN A 334 -0.60 -12.89 26.37
N ASP A 335 -1.02 -14.02 25.80
CA ASP A 335 -2.41 -14.26 25.42
C ASP A 335 -3.34 -14.21 26.64
N ILE A 336 -2.95 -14.81 27.77
CA ILE A 336 -3.70 -14.75 29.04
C ILE A 336 -3.76 -13.33 29.59
N ASN A 337 -2.65 -12.59 29.57
CA ASN A 337 -2.62 -11.20 30.02
C ASN A 337 -3.60 -10.35 29.18
N ALA A 338 -3.57 -10.48 27.86
CA ALA A 338 -4.51 -9.79 26.97
C ALA A 338 -5.96 -10.20 27.24
N TRP A 339 -6.22 -11.48 27.45
CA TRP A 339 -7.54 -12.00 27.77
C TRP A 339 -8.09 -11.41 29.08
N VAL A 340 -7.30 -11.45 30.15
CA VAL A 340 -7.69 -10.91 31.48
C VAL A 340 -7.99 -9.42 31.39
N VAL A 341 -7.15 -8.63 30.71
CA VAL A 341 -7.36 -7.19 30.49
C VAL A 341 -8.70 -6.92 29.78
N ASN A 342 -9.02 -7.71 28.74
CA ASN A 342 -10.28 -7.57 28.01
C ASN A 342 -11.49 -8.00 28.84
N ALA A 343 -11.43 -9.14 29.52
CA ALA A 343 -12.53 -9.65 30.36
C ALA A 343 -12.80 -8.74 31.57
N ALA A 344 -11.76 -8.10 32.11
CA ALA A 344 -11.86 -7.08 33.15
C ALA A 344 -12.48 -5.77 32.65
N GLY A 345 -12.70 -5.63 31.36
CA GLY A 345 -13.21 -4.41 30.77
C GLY A 345 -12.28 -3.22 30.95
N ILE A 346 -10.96 -3.46 31.08
CA ILE A 346 -9.98 -2.37 31.23
C ILE A 346 -9.94 -1.52 29.98
N TYR A 347 -10.12 -0.22 30.16
CA TYR A 347 -9.97 0.78 29.12
C TYR A 347 -8.86 1.75 29.49
N LEU A 348 -7.93 1.97 28.57
CA LEU A 348 -6.95 3.04 28.59
C LEU A 348 -7.14 3.87 27.34
N GLY A 349 -7.56 5.13 27.47
CA GLY A 349 -7.57 6.12 26.40
C GLY A 349 -6.33 6.99 26.49
N ALA A 350 -5.75 7.37 25.37
CA ALA A 350 -4.68 8.35 25.25
C ALA A 350 -4.95 9.21 24.00
N THR A 351 -5.50 10.41 24.21
CA THR A 351 -6.03 11.22 23.11
C THR A 351 -5.55 12.67 23.16
N THR A 352 -5.53 13.30 22.00
CA THR A 352 -5.27 14.73 21.79
C THR A 352 -6.24 15.28 20.76
N SER A 353 -6.41 16.59 20.72
CA SER A 353 -7.15 17.28 19.64
C SER A 353 -6.26 17.67 18.45
N GLN A 354 -4.98 17.29 18.43
CA GLN A 354 -4.02 17.66 17.41
C GLN A 354 -3.57 16.43 16.64
N GLY A 355 -3.84 16.37 15.34
CA GLY A 355 -3.36 15.29 14.48
C GLY A 355 -1.87 15.41 14.11
N MET A 356 -1.29 16.58 14.30
CA MET A 356 0.13 16.88 14.06
C MET A 356 0.67 17.80 15.15
N VAL A 357 1.96 17.62 15.45
CA VAL A 357 2.70 18.50 16.37
C VAL A 357 4.11 18.70 15.85
N ALA A 358 4.54 19.94 15.68
CA ALA A 358 5.91 20.24 15.27
C ALA A 358 6.91 19.99 16.43
N ILE A 359 8.12 19.58 16.09
CA ILE A 359 9.21 19.41 17.04
C ILE A 359 9.40 20.72 17.81
N GLY A 360 9.45 20.61 19.16
CA GLY A 360 9.58 21.75 20.07
C GLY A 360 8.25 22.35 20.53
N GLU A 361 7.11 22.04 19.89
CA GLU A 361 5.80 22.52 20.25
C GLU A 361 5.13 21.69 21.36
N LYS A 362 4.13 22.27 22.00
CA LYS A 362 3.36 21.63 23.06
C LYS A 362 2.26 20.74 22.49
N LEU A 363 2.20 19.50 22.97
CA LEU A 363 1.13 18.53 22.70
C LEU A 363 0.32 18.28 23.99
N PRO A 364 -0.90 18.77 24.08
CA PRO A 364 -1.80 18.42 25.17
C PRO A 364 -2.36 17.01 24.96
N ILE A 365 -2.34 16.18 26.01
CA ILE A 365 -2.81 14.80 25.97
C ILE A 365 -3.71 14.56 27.17
N LYS A 366 -4.84 13.91 26.89
CA LYS A 366 -5.74 13.35 27.89
C LYS A 366 -5.55 11.85 27.94
N THR A 367 -5.16 11.29 29.10
CA THR A 367 -5.26 9.86 29.34
C THR A 367 -6.47 9.58 30.23
N GLU A 368 -7.17 8.48 30.01
CA GLU A 368 -8.34 8.08 30.78
C GLU A 368 -8.27 6.58 31.07
N PHE A 369 -8.43 6.23 32.35
CA PHE A 369 -8.47 4.82 32.77
C PHE A 369 -9.85 4.47 33.34
N ILE A 370 -10.41 3.32 32.93
CA ILE A 370 -11.72 2.85 33.38
C ILE A 370 -11.69 1.32 33.52
N VAL A 371 -12.29 0.80 34.59
CA VAL A 371 -12.62 -0.61 34.79
C VAL A 371 -14.12 -0.78 34.57
N ARG A 372 -14.53 -1.62 33.60
CA ARG A 372 -15.94 -1.80 33.20
C ARG A 372 -16.51 -3.16 33.61
N ALA A 373 -15.83 -3.89 34.48
CA ALA A 373 -16.34 -5.11 35.09
C ALA A 373 -16.34 -4.94 36.64
N PRO A 374 -17.22 -5.63 37.37
CA PRO A 374 -17.30 -5.54 38.82
C PRO A 374 -16.17 -6.37 39.49
N ILE A 375 -14.93 -6.00 39.24
CA ILE A 375 -13.73 -6.64 39.77
C ILE A 375 -12.84 -5.62 40.46
N GLN A 376 -12.01 -6.12 41.40
CA GLN A 376 -11.03 -5.29 42.08
C GLN A 376 -9.78 -5.14 41.24
N VAL A 377 -9.47 -3.90 40.86
CA VAL A 377 -8.23 -3.49 40.22
C VAL A 377 -7.53 -2.49 41.14
N GLU A 378 -6.26 -2.70 41.39
CA GLU A 378 -5.51 -1.95 42.38
C GLU A 378 -4.21 -1.37 41.83
N ASN A 379 -3.74 -0.29 42.48
CA ASN A 379 -2.40 0.28 42.31
C ASN A 379 -2.10 0.63 40.84
N VAL A 380 -3.00 1.35 40.20
CA VAL A 380 -2.86 1.72 38.80
C VAL A 380 -1.82 2.81 38.61
N LYS A 381 -0.79 2.53 37.85
CA LYS A 381 0.22 3.49 37.46
C LYS A 381 0.12 3.72 35.94
N ILE A 382 -0.15 4.94 35.52
CA ILE A 382 -0.20 5.36 34.12
C ILE A 382 1.05 6.16 33.81
N SER A 383 1.90 5.61 32.93
CA SER A 383 3.15 6.22 32.49
C SER A 383 3.00 6.76 31.08
N PHE A 384 3.45 7.99 30.85
CA PHE A 384 3.47 8.63 29.55
C PHE A 384 4.63 9.63 29.44
N ALA A 385 5.51 9.44 28.45
CA ALA A 385 6.66 10.31 28.17
C ALA A 385 7.48 10.68 29.45
N GLY A 386 7.73 9.69 30.30
CA GLY A 386 8.49 9.88 31.56
C GLY A 386 7.69 10.49 32.70
N MET A 387 6.39 10.77 32.53
CA MET A 387 5.50 11.29 33.56
C MET A 387 4.56 10.20 34.04
N ASP A 388 4.44 10.04 35.36
CA ASP A 388 3.59 9.06 35.99
C ASP A 388 2.36 9.71 36.65
N SER A 389 1.23 8.99 36.56
CA SER A 389 0.02 9.27 37.34
C SER A 389 -0.39 8.01 38.07
N THR A 390 -0.80 8.11 39.32
CA THR A 390 -1.14 6.94 40.13
C THR A 390 -2.55 7.06 40.70
N ILE A 391 -3.33 5.99 40.62
CA ILE A 391 -4.56 5.80 41.37
C ILE A 391 -4.21 4.87 42.51
N LYS A 392 -4.21 5.41 43.75
CA LYS A 392 -3.89 4.63 44.93
C LYS A 392 -5.11 3.82 45.39
N GLY A 393 -4.86 2.60 45.87
CA GLY A 393 -5.90 1.70 46.33
C GLY A 393 -6.73 1.07 45.24
N THR A 394 -7.94 0.68 45.52
CA THR A 394 -8.87 0.01 44.62
C THR A 394 -9.56 1.00 43.68
N VAL A 395 -9.59 0.69 42.39
CA VAL A 395 -10.32 1.45 41.37
C VAL A 395 -11.82 1.13 41.48
N GLU A 396 -12.65 2.16 41.58
CA GLU A 396 -14.10 2.00 41.52
C GLU A 396 -14.54 1.59 40.10
N PRO A 397 -15.27 0.47 39.94
CA PRO A 397 -15.82 0.07 38.64
C PRO A 397 -16.70 1.18 38.03
N TYR A 398 -16.66 1.31 36.68
CA TYR A 398 -17.41 2.28 35.90
C TYR A 398 -17.07 3.75 36.15
N LYS A 399 -16.13 4.07 37.05
CA LYS A 399 -15.64 5.43 37.28
C LYS A 399 -14.51 5.78 36.27
N LYS A 400 -14.60 6.99 35.72
CA LYS A 400 -13.57 7.56 34.88
C LYS A 400 -12.47 8.21 35.71
N TYR A 401 -11.23 7.89 35.40
CA TYR A 401 -10.04 8.50 35.97
C TYR A 401 -9.25 9.25 34.86
N PRO A 402 -9.58 10.54 34.62
CA PRO A 402 -8.91 11.33 33.61
C PRO A 402 -7.63 11.96 34.15
N PHE A 403 -6.59 12.04 33.31
CA PHE A 403 -5.36 12.75 33.59
C PHE A 403 -5.00 13.61 32.40
N ASN A 404 -4.83 14.90 32.60
CA ASN A 404 -4.40 15.83 31.57
C ASN A 404 -2.91 16.12 31.70
N ARG A 405 -2.20 16.03 30.61
CA ARG A 405 -0.76 16.28 30.53
C ARG A 405 -0.45 17.12 29.28
N SER A 406 0.70 17.78 29.30
CA SER A 406 1.23 18.45 28.14
C SER A 406 2.71 18.13 28.03
N ILE A 407 3.15 17.68 26.89
CA ILE A 407 4.55 17.41 26.60
C ILE A 407 5.06 18.38 25.55
N THR A 408 6.38 18.58 25.50
CA THR A 408 7.04 19.19 24.36
C THR A 408 7.40 18.09 23.38
N ALA A 409 6.98 18.19 22.13
CA ALA A 409 7.28 17.21 21.11
C ALA A 409 8.79 17.14 20.87
N SER A 410 9.39 16.01 21.21
CA SER A 410 10.83 15.74 21.08
C SER A 410 11.15 14.42 20.38
N ALA A 411 10.11 13.64 20.05
CA ALA A 411 10.28 12.42 19.28
C ALA A 411 10.80 12.76 17.86
N PRO A 412 11.48 11.83 17.17
CA PRO A 412 11.82 12.02 15.78
C PRO A 412 10.56 12.25 14.92
N ILE A 413 10.73 12.84 13.73
CA ILE A 413 9.65 12.99 12.75
C ILE A 413 9.00 11.62 12.49
N THR A 414 7.67 11.58 12.55
CA THR A 414 6.92 10.34 12.33
C THR A 414 6.99 9.95 10.86
N GLN A 415 7.67 8.84 10.60
CA GLN A 415 7.90 8.33 9.25
C GLN A 415 7.78 6.80 9.26
N PRO A 416 7.15 6.17 8.27
CA PRO A 416 7.24 4.73 8.11
C PRO A 416 8.70 4.27 8.03
N TYR A 417 9.09 3.28 8.85
CA TYR A 417 10.49 2.90 9.02
C TYR A 417 11.17 2.49 7.69
N TRP A 418 10.41 1.90 6.77
CA TRP A 418 10.94 1.43 5.48
C TRP A 418 11.21 2.54 4.46
N ILE A 419 10.74 3.77 4.72
CA ILE A 419 11.03 4.94 3.88
C ILE A 419 11.84 6.01 4.63
N GLN A 420 12.42 5.69 5.77
CA GLN A 420 13.31 6.60 6.51
C GLN A 420 14.67 6.75 5.82
N GLU A 421 15.17 5.65 5.27
CA GLU A 421 16.43 5.63 4.53
C GLU A 421 16.15 5.73 3.02
N THR A 422 17.12 6.24 2.27
CA THR A 422 17.01 6.32 0.81
C THR A 422 16.86 4.91 0.22
N LYS A 423 15.80 4.70 -0.55
CA LYS A 423 15.50 3.43 -1.19
C LYS A 423 16.53 3.09 -2.27
N ALA A 424 16.96 1.84 -2.37
CA ALA A 424 17.64 1.29 -3.54
C ALA A 424 16.63 1.05 -4.68
N THR A 425 17.10 0.62 -5.83
CA THR A 425 16.23 0.40 -7.00
C THR A 425 15.16 -0.65 -6.71
N GLY A 426 15.55 -1.80 -6.18
CA GLY A 426 14.66 -2.95 -5.99
C GLY A 426 14.21 -3.21 -4.54
N HIS A 427 14.68 -2.45 -3.57
CA HIS A 427 14.35 -2.68 -2.16
C HIS A 427 14.44 -1.41 -1.31
N TYR A 428 13.75 -1.43 -0.18
CA TYR A 428 13.89 -0.44 0.87
C TYR A 428 15.13 -0.73 1.72
N ASN A 429 15.87 0.31 2.06
CA ASN A 429 16.96 0.18 3.02
C ASN A 429 16.40 0.28 4.45
N VAL A 430 16.69 -0.71 5.26
CA VAL A 430 16.32 -0.78 6.67
C VAL A 430 17.50 -1.36 7.42
N SER A 431 18.17 -0.54 8.20
CA SER A 431 19.36 -0.93 8.96
C SER A 431 19.04 -1.66 10.26
N ASP A 432 17.88 -1.42 10.86
CA ASP A 432 17.45 -2.09 12.10
C ASP A 432 16.80 -3.45 11.80
N GLN A 433 17.52 -4.54 12.11
CA GLN A 433 17.03 -5.92 11.95
C GLN A 433 15.69 -6.17 12.65
N GLN A 434 15.42 -5.52 13.80
CA GLN A 434 14.18 -5.73 14.54
C GLN A 434 12.96 -5.12 13.83
N LYS A 435 13.16 -4.16 12.93
CA LYS A 435 12.10 -3.57 12.10
C LYS A 435 11.77 -4.42 10.88
N ILE A 436 12.70 -5.24 10.41
CA ILE A 436 12.47 -6.12 9.26
C ILE A 436 11.29 -7.06 9.56
N GLY A 437 10.38 -7.16 8.63
CA GLY A 437 9.16 -7.96 8.75
C GLY A 437 7.97 -7.19 9.31
N GLN A 438 8.15 -6.10 10.03
CA GLN A 438 7.03 -5.38 10.65
C GLN A 438 6.09 -4.77 9.58
N ALA A 439 4.80 -4.91 9.82
CA ALA A 439 3.78 -4.33 8.93
C ALA A 439 3.36 -2.91 9.36
N LYS A 440 3.41 -2.63 10.65
CA LYS A 440 2.91 -1.38 11.25
C LYS A 440 4.03 -0.36 11.43
N VAL A 441 3.63 0.91 11.34
CA VAL A 441 4.46 2.04 11.79
C VAL A 441 4.35 2.15 13.31
N ASP A 442 5.45 2.45 13.99
CA ASP A 442 5.42 2.72 15.42
C ASP A 442 4.65 4.02 15.69
N PRO A 443 3.83 4.06 16.73
CA PRO A 443 3.16 5.29 17.12
C PRO A 443 4.18 6.32 17.61
N ALA A 444 3.91 7.60 17.34
CA ALA A 444 4.78 8.70 17.82
C ALA A 444 4.92 8.70 19.34
N TYR A 445 3.83 8.42 20.06
CA TYR A 445 3.79 8.30 21.50
C TYR A 445 2.86 7.18 21.95
N THR A 446 3.21 6.53 23.07
CA THR A 446 2.44 5.45 23.69
C THR A 446 2.23 5.74 25.17
N ALA A 447 1.01 5.58 25.64
CA ALA A 447 0.68 5.55 27.06
C ALA A 447 0.65 4.09 27.54
N LYS A 448 1.15 3.86 28.75
CA LYS A 448 1.17 2.54 29.40
C LYS A 448 0.49 2.63 30.76
N ALA A 449 -0.41 1.70 31.06
CA ALA A 449 -0.92 1.52 32.41
C ALA A 449 -0.48 0.16 32.96
N ILE A 450 0.03 0.16 34.18
CA ILE A 450 0.37 -1.03 34.99
C ILE A 450 -0.57 -1.06 36.16
N PHE A 451 -1.14 -2.21 36.48
CA PHE A 451 -2.11 -2.38 37.57
C PHE A 451 -2.12 -3.82 38.06
N HIS A 452 -2.78 -4.05 39.19
CA HIS A 452 -2.88 -5.39 39.81
C HIS A 452 -4.33 -5.88 39.87
N ILE A 453 -4.50 -7.16 39.63
CA ILE A 453 -5.73 -7.92 39.80
C ILE A 453 -5.38 -9.16 40.60
N GLN A 454 -5.98 -9.31 41.82
CA GLN A 454 -5.69 -10.43 42.73
C GLN A 454 -4.19 -10.62 43.03
N GLY A 455 -3.47 -9.50 43.15
CA GLY A 455 -2.04 -9.50 43.45
C GLY A 455 -1.11 -9.76 42.24
N GLU A 456 -1.65 -10.09 41.08
CA GLU A 456 -0.88 -10.27 39.83
C GLU A 456 -0.81 -8.95 39.05
N GLU A 457 0.39 -8.66 38.49
CA GLU A 457 0.62 -7.48 37.66
C GLU A 457 0.15 -7.69 36.23
N PHE A 458 -0.54 -6.68 35.71
CA PHE A 458 -0.95 -6.58 34.30
C PHE A 458 -0.57 -5.24 33.73
N ALA A 459 -0.40 -5.18 32.41
CA ALA A 459 -0.13 -3.95 31.70
C ALA A 459 -0.94 -3.84 30.42
N ILE A 460 -1.26 -2.59 30.05
CA ILE A 460 -1.88 -2.25 28.77
C ILE A 460 -1.15 -1.04 28.17
N GLU A 461 -0.89 -1.08 26.88
CA GLU A 461 -0.31 0.02 26.14
C GLU A 461 -1.26 0.50 25.05
N ARG A 462 -1.33 1.83 24.85
CA ARG A 462 -2.16 2.46 23.81
C ARG A 462 -1.41 3.58 23.13
N PRO A 463 -1.46 3.66 21.80
CA PRO A 463 -0.94 4.81 21.06
C PRO A 463 -1.71 6.07 21.46
N VAL A 464 -1.03 7.21 21.46
CA VAL A 464 -1.71 8.50 21.49
C VAL A 464 -2.33 8.75 20.12
N GLN A 465 -3.61 9.11 20.10
CA GLN A 465 -4.37 9.33 18.89
C GLN A 465 -5.09 10.68 18.91
N GLU A 466 -5.25 11.27 17.74
CA GLU A 466 -6.15 12.39 17.55
C GLU A 466 -7.60 11.93 17.74
N LEU A 467 -8.33 12.61 18.60
CA LEU A 467 -9.77 12.40 18.80
C LEU A 467 -10.53 13.47 18.02
N ILE A 468 -11.22 13.06 16.98
CA ILE A 468 -12.11 13.89 16.18
C ILE A 468 -13.55 13.52 16.52
N ILE A 469 -14.39 14.51 16.83
CA ILE A 469 -15.82 14.31 16.97
C ILE A 469 -16.49 14.79 15.68
N ASP A 470 -16.87 13.84 14.84
CA ASP A 470 -17.55 14.12 13.57
C ASP A 470 -19.08 14.07 13.79
N PRO A 471 -19.84 15.09 13.36
CA PRO A 471 -21.29 15.12 13.59
C PRO A 471 -22.07 13.98 12.92
N VAL A 472 -21.50 13.37 11.87
CA VAL A 472 -22.14 12.30 11.10
C VAL A 472 -21.61 10.92 11.49
N LYS A 473 -20.30 10.82 11.73
CA LYS A 473 -19.60 9.54 11.98
C LYS A 473 -19.37 9.26 13.46
N GLY A 474 -19.55 10.26 14.35
CA GLY A 474 -19.26 10.13 15.78
C GLY A 474 -17.77 10.27 16.11
N GLU A 475 -17.30 9.46 17.03
CA GLU A 475 -15.90 9.45 17.47
C GLU A 475 -14.99 8.79 16.43
N ILE A 476 -13.97 9.53 16.01
CA ILE A 476 -12.93 9.04 15.08
C ILE A 476 -11.57 9.17 15.76
N LEU A 477 -10.83 8.08 15.80
CA LEU A 477 -9.47 8.04 16.32
C LEU A 477 -8.49 7.91 15.13
N GLN A 478 -7.55 8.88 15.01
CA GLN A 478 -6.55 8.90 13.96
C GLN A 478 -5.13 8.88 14.54
N PRO A 479 -4.15 8.30 13.83
CA PRO A 479 -2.75 8.41 14.22
C PRO A 479 -2.31 9.87 14.25
N ILE A 480 -1.45 10.22 15.21
CA ILE A 480 -0.80 11.53 15.25
C ILE A 480 0.58 11.46 14.60
N ALA A 481 1.07 12.61 14.10
CA ALA A 481 2.39 12.73 13.54
C ALA A 481 3.20 13.84 14.23
N VAL A 482 4.45 13.55 14.58
CA VAL A 482 5.48 14.55 14.88
C VAL A 482 6.07 15.03 13.58
N THR A 483 6.15 16.36 13.41
CA THR A 483 6.52 16.99 12.14
C THR A 483 7.72 17.92 12.30
N PRO A 484 8.42 18.31 11.20
CA PRO A 484 9.30 19.46 11.22
C PRO A 484 8.51 20.75 11.51
N LYS A 485 9.23 21.85 11.75
CA LYS A 485 8.59 23.17 11.98
C LYS A 485 7.98 23.75 10.71
N THR A 486 8.54 23.42 9.56
CA THR A 486 8.05 23.84 8.23
C THR A 486 8.08 22.68 7.26
N VAL A 487 7.17 22.72 6.30
CA VAL A 487 7.20 21.85 5.11
C VAL A 487 6.97 22.71 3.88
N PHE A 488 7.40 22.24 2.71
CA PHE A 488 7.20 22.98 1.49
C PHE A 488 7.02 22.07 0.29
N SER A 489 6.31 22.55 -0.70
CA SER A 489 6.04 21.85 -1.95
C SER A 489 6.17 22.79 -3.15
N LEU A 490 6.26 22.22 -4.33
CA LEU A 490 6.20 22.93 -5.60
C LEU A 490 4.88 22.66 -6.30
N SER A 491 4.32 23.66 -6.99
CA SER A 491 3.13 23.45 -7.84
C SER A 491 3.42 22.50 -9.02
N SER A 492 4.68 22.37 -9.40
CA SER A 492 5.19 21.35 -10.32
C SER A 492 6.64 21.03 -9.98
N ASN A 493 6.92 19.75 -9.82
CA ASN A 493 8.28 19.25 -9.57
C ASN A 493 9.10 19.10 -10.87
N VAL A 494 8.46 19.27 -12.03
CA VAL A 494 9.13 19.26 -13.32
C VAL A 494 8.85 20.61 -14.02
N VAL A 495 9.89 21.27 -14.47
CA VAL A 495 9.80 22.52 -15.23
C VAL A 495 10.42 22.30 -16.60
N LEU A 496 9.60 22.39 -17.64
CA LEU A 496 10.04 22.25 -19.03
C LEU A 496 10.52 23.60 -19.57
N LEU A 497 11.77 23.63 -19.98
CA LEU A 497 12.46 24.79 -20.58
C LEU A 497 12.81 24.46 -22.06
N PRO A 498 11.96 24.82 -23.01
CA PRO A 498 12.27 24.58 -24.44
C PRO A 498 13.47 25.42 -24.85
N LYS A 499 14.46 24.81 -25.53
CA LYS A 499 15.64 25.51 -26.07
C LYS A 499 15.24 26.64 -27.02
N GLY A 500 15.91 27.80 -26.90
CA GLY A 500 15.60 28.99 -27.67
C GLY A 500 14.39 29.76 -27.20
N SER A 501 13.73 29.36 -26.14
CA SER A 501 12.61 30.08 -25.54
C SER A 501 13.10 31.17 -24.60
N LYS A 502 12.86 32.42 -24.92
CA LYS A 502 13.19 33.57 -24.03
C LYS A 502 12.20 33.71 -22.87
N ALA A 503 11.16 32.87 -22.83
CA ALA A 503 10.13 32.99 -21.81
C ALA A 503 10.63 32.44 -20.46
N MET A 504 10.43 33.21 -19.40
CA MET A 504 10.62 32.73 -18.02
C MET A 504 9.55 31.66 -17.73
N LYS A 505 10.00 30.54 -17.18
CA LYS A 505 9.12 29.49 -16.63
C LYS A 505 9.10 29.60 -15.12
N THR A 506 7.93 29.48 -14.54
CA THR A 506 7.72 29.66 -13.11
C THR A 506 7.03 28.44 -12.51
N THR A 507 7.49 28.00 -11.35
CA THR A 507 6.76 27.12 -10.44
C THR A 507 6.48 27.86 -9.14
N ASN A 508 5.36 27.60 -8.51
CA ASN A 508 5.06 28.20 -7.22
C ASN A 508 5.60 27.30 -6.09
N LEU A 509 6.37 27.92 -5.22
CA LEU A 509 6.80 27.32 -3.96
C LEU A 509 5.75 27.63 -2.90
N SER A 510 5.17 26.61 -2.31
CA SER A 510 4.27 26.72 -1.17
C SER A 510 5.00 26.33 0.10
N ILE A 511 5.08 27.22 1.08
CA ILE A 511 5.63 26.93 2.41
C ILE A 511 4.48 26.88 3.41
N THR A 512 4.38 25.81 4.18
CA THR A 512 3.44 25.66 5.29
C THR A 512 4.21 25.70 6.61
N ALA A 513 3.86 26.64 7.48
CA ALA A 513 4.38 26.73 8.83
C ALA A 513 3.62 25.76 9.74
N LEU A 514 4.24 24.69 10.21
CA LEU A 514 3.62 23.74 11.16
C LEU A 514 3.81 24.18 12.63
N ALA A 515 4.81 25.04 12.86
CA ALA A 515 4.95 25.87 14.08
C ALA A 515 4.93 27.36 13.70
N ALA A 516 4.61 28.23 14.64
CA ALA A 516 4.63 29.68 14.39
C ALA A 516 6.06 30.16 14.06
N LEU A 517 6.21 30.92 12.98
CA LEU A 517 7.49 31.53 12.55
C LEU A 517 7.53 33.01 12.89
N LYS A 518 8.63 33.44 13.49
CA LYS A 518 8.90 34.87 13.68
C LYS A 518 9.28 35.53 12.36
N PRO A 519 9.24 36.89 12.29
CA PRO A 519 9.80 37.60 11.14
C PRO A 519 11.26 37.23 10.88
N GLY A 520 11.66 37.16 9.60
CA GLY A 520 13.00 36.76 9.20
C GLY A 520 13.17 36.52 7.72
N LYS A 521 14.13 35.66 7.35
CA LYS A 521 14.48 35.37 5.96
C LYS A 521 14.49 33.85 5.71
N ILE A 522 14.08 33.45 4.53
CA ILE A 522 14.17 32.10 4.03
C ILE A 522 14.92 32.12 2.70
N GLU A 523 15.99 31.35 2.58
CA GLU A 523 16.69 31.09 1.32
C GLU A 523 16.28 29.73 0.78
N VAL A 524 15.82 29.70 -0.46
CA VAL A 524 15.52 28.45 -1.18
C VAL A 524 16.76 28.05 -1.95
N LYS A 525 17.33 26.89 -1.63
CA LYS A 525 18.60 26.45 -2.23
C LYS A 525 18.46 25.12 -2.99
N SER A 526 19.26 25.02 -4.03
CA SER A 526 19.56 23.79 -4.77
C SER A 526 21.09 23.60 -4.73
N GLY A 527 21.57 22.77 -3.81
CA GLY A 527 23.00 22.67 -3.52
C GLY A 527 23.57 24.03 -3.08
N ALA A 528 24.58 24.53 -3.78
CA ALA A 528 25.17 25.84 -3.52
C ALA A 528 24.37 27.02 -4.11
N SER A 529 23.47 26.77 -5.04
CA SER A 529 22.73 27.84 -5.77
C SER A 529 21.51 28.30 -4.97
N VAL A 530 21.36 29.63 -4.84
CA VAL A 530 20.16 30.26 -4.24
C VAL A 530 19.16 30.51 -5.37
N LEU A 531 18.01 29.86 -5.28
CA LEU A 531 16.90 29.98 -6.26
C LEU A 531 15.96 31.14 -5.93
N ALA A 532 15.75 31.40 -4.65
CA ALA A 532 14.89 32.47 -4.18
C ALA A 532 15.30 32.95 -2.77
N ASN A 533 15.09 34.28 -2.53
CA ASN A 533 15.20 34.90 -1.21
C ASN A 533 13.84 35.45 -0.79
N ILE A 534 13.32 34.95 0.31
CA ILE A 534 12.00 35.28 0.86
C ILE A 534 12.17 36.07 2.14
N THR A 535 11.54 37.24 2.26
CA THR A 535 11.51 37.99 3.51
C THR A 535 10.12 37.86 4.15
N LEU A 536 10.08 37.27 5.33
CA LEU A 536 8.89 37.22 6.17
C LEU A 536 8.81 38.43 7.07
N LYS A 537 8.08 39.47 6.64
CA LYS A 537 7.96 40.74 7.41
C LYS A 537 7.21 40.51 8.73
N ASP A 538 6.11 39.75 8.69
CA ASP A 538 5.19 39.53 9.82
C ASP A 538 5.25 38.14 10.41
N GLY A 539 6.21 37.32 9.99
CA GLY A 539 6.27 35.90 10.35
C GLY A 539 5.15 35.08 9.70
N MET A 540 4.87 33.88 10.24
CA MET A 540 3.75 33.01 9.83
C MET A 540 3.13 32.37 11.07
N LYS A 541 1.80 32.22 11.09
CA LYS A 541 1.10 31.49 12.14
C LYS A 541 1.23 29.98 11.91
N ALA A 542 1.12 29.17 12.97
CA ALA A 542 1.00 27.73 12.83
C ALA A 542 -0.22 27.36 11.96
N GLY A 543 -0.02 26.47 11.00
CA GLY A 543 -1.01 26.08 10.00
C GLY A 543 -1.09 27.03 8.78
N GLU A 544 -0.40 28.15 8.79
CA GLU A 544 -0.45 29.13 7.68
C GLU A 544 0.37 28.62 6.49
N LYS A 545 -0.23 28.73 5.30
CA LYS A 545 0.40 28.43 4.01
C LYS A 545 0.54 29.71 3.20
N ARG A 546 1.74 29.95 2.65
CA ARG A 546 2.00 31.05 1.71
C ARG A 546 2.73 30.55 0.49
N GLU A 547 2.58 31.28 -0.62
CA GLU A 547 3.15 30.92 -1.91
C GLU A 547 4.05 32.00 -2.47
N TRP A 548 5.14 31.60 -3.12
CA TRP A 548 6.09 32.47 -3.80
C TRP A 548 6.45 31.88 -5.17
N PRO A 549 6.54 32.73 -6.23
CA PRO A 549 7.01 32.27 -7.53
C PRO A 549 8.51 32.02 -7.50
N VAL A 550 8.95 30.91 -8.07
CA VAL A 550 10.35 30.60 -8.37
C VAL A 550 10.46 30.49 -9.89
N SER A 551 11.29 31.35 -10.48
CA SER A 551 11.36 31.50 -11.94
C SER A 551 12.70 30.99 -12.47
N PHE A 552 12.67 30.37 -13.65
CA PHE A 552 13.81 29.78 -14.34
C PHE A 552 13.94 30.35 -15.74
N ASN A 553 15.19 30.62 -16.12
CA ASN A 553 15.57 31.05 -17.48
C ASN A 553 16.46 29.95 -18.09
N GLU A 554 16.21 29.59 -19.35
CA GLU A 554 17.02 28.61 -20.07
C GLU A 554 18.52 28.96 -20.11
N ALA A 555 18.85 30.25 -20.19
CA ALA A 555 20.23 30.71 -20.36
C ALA A 555 21.17 30.32 -19.20
N VAL A 556 20.63 29.98 -18.03
CA VAL A 556 21.40 29.59 -16.85
C VAL A 556 21.27 28.10 -16.48
N VAL A 557 20.52 27.33 -17.29
CA VAL A 557 20.30 25.90 -17.09
C VAL A 557 21.05 25.10 -18.16
N PRO A 558 21.95 24.20 -17.81
CA PRO A 558 22.60 23.32 -18.77
C PRO A 558 21.62 22.47 -19.59
N ASP A 559 22.04 22.03 -20.76
CA ASP A 559 21.27 21.15 -21.63
C ASP A 559 20.94 19.82 -20.95
N GLY A 560 19.73 19.31 -21.18
CA GLY A 560 19.27 18.02 -20.68
C GLY A 560 18.39 18.10 -19.45
N LYS A 561 18.38 17.06 -18.65
CA LYS A 561 17.65 16.95 -17.38
C LYS A 561 18.60 17.18 -16.19
N ILE A 562 18.20 18.10 -15.31
CA ILE A 562 18.90 18.31 -14.03
C ILE A 562 17.86 18.11 -12.91
N THR A 563 18.13 17.18 -12.02
CA THR A 563 17.32 16.98 -10.81
C THR A 563 18.11 17.41 -9.58
N SER A 564 17.49 18.19 -8.72
CA SER A 564 18.09 18.71 -7.47
C SER A 564 17.14 18.53 -6.30
N ASN A 565 17.71 18.21 -5.14
CA ASN A 565 17.00 18.31 -3.87
C ASN A 565 16.96 19.75 -3.41
N LEU A 566 15.79 20.27 -3.08
CA LEU A 566 15.64 21.63 -2.57
C LEU A 566 15.72 21.67 -1.05
N GLN A 567 16.24 22.76 -0.54
CA GLN A 567 16.34 23.05 0.89
C GLN A 567 15.88 24.46 1.19
N LEU A 568 15.16 24.62 2.30
CA LEU A 568 14.86 25.91 2.91
C LEU A 568 15.86 26.18 4.03
N HIS A 569 16.70 27.19 3.87
CA HIS A 569 17.53 27.71 4.93
C HIS A 569 16.78 28.85 5.63
N ILE A 570 16.26 28.55 6.82
CA ILE A 570 15.33 29.41 7.55
C ILE A 570 16.06 30.14 8.67
N ASN A 571 15.99 31.48 8.67
CA ASN A 571 16.57 32.35 9.70
C ASN A 571 15.46 33.30 10.19
N VAL A 572 14.83 32.98 11.32
CA VAL A 572 13.70 33.72 11.87
C VAL A 572 13.87 34.00 13.35
N GLY A 573 13.77 35.29 13.75
CA GLY A 573 14.09 35.69 15.11
C GLY A 573 15.54 35.35 15.47
N SER A 574 15.73 34.51 16.50
CA SER A 574 17.03 33.99 16.94
C SER A 574 17.27 32.53 16.54
N GLU A 575 16.38 31.94 15.77
CA GLU A 575 16.43 30.54 15.37
C GLU A 575 16.88 30.38 13.93
N ASN A 576 17.66 29.34 13.66
CA ASN A 576 18.01 28.92 12.31
C ASN A 576 17.93 27.38 12.20
N TRP A 577 17.45 26.89 11.05
CA TRP A 577 17.43 25.46 10.71
C TRP A 577 17.26 25.27 9.20
N ILE A 578 17.37 24.02 8.77
CA ILE A 578 17.18 23.63 7.36
C ILE A 578 16.05 22.62 7.31
N ASP A 579 15.05 22.86 6.44
CA ASP A 579 14.03 21.89 6.07
C ASP A 579 14.14 21.55 4.58
N SER A 580 13.83 20.30 4.24
CA SER A 580 13.92 19.78 2.87
C SER A 580 12.72 18.90 2.49
N LEU A 581 11.67 18.90 3.31
CA LEU A 581 10.59 17.94 3.26
C LEU A 581 9.26 18.55 2.84
N ASP A 582 8.51 17.80 2.05
CA ASP A 582 7.09 17.99 1.79
C ASP A 582 6.28 17.00 2.64
N LEU A 583 5.13 17.45 3.14
CA LEU A 583 4.17 16.61 3.85
C LEU A 583 3.16 16.03 2.87
N GLN A 584 3.15 14.72 2.77
CA GLN A 584 2.16 13.97 2.01
C GLN A 584 1.08 13.44 2.95
N THR A 585 -0.19 13.58 2.55
CA THR A 585 -1.33 13.07 3.30
C THR A 585 -2.20 12.23 2.38
N ILE A 586 -2.53 11.02 2.82
CA ILE A 586 -3.44 10.10 2.13
C ILE A 586 -4.67 9.93 3.01
N GLU A 587 -5.83 10.25 2.46
CA GLU A 587 -7.11 10.20 3.17
C GLU A 587 -8.15 9.41 2.37
N TYR A 588 -8.50 8.23 2.87
CA TYR A 588 -9.60 7.42 2.34
C TYR A 588 -10.50 6.96 3.48
N PRO A 589 -11.83 6.86 3.27
CA PRO A 589 -12.76 6.48 4.33
C PRO A 589 -12.53 5.07 4.93
N HIS A 590 -11.83 4.19 4.21
CA HIS A 590 -11.66 2.78 4.58
C HIS A 590 -10.33 2.47 5.27
N ILE A 591 -9.41 3.44 5.34
CA ILE A 591 -8.11 3.31 6.01
C ILE A 591 -7.86 4.51 6.93
N PRO A 592 -7.02 4.37 7.97
CA PRO A 592 -6.57 5.52 8.75
C PRO A 592 -5.81 6.51 7.88
N THR A 593 -5.92 7.80 8.19
CA THR A 593 -5.11 8.85 7.54
C THR A 593 -3.62 8.51 7.63
N GLN A 594 -2.95 8.50 6.49
CA GLN A 594 -1.50 8.29 6.41
C GLN A 594 -0.80 9.61 6.17
N ARG A 595 0.19 9.92 7.02
CA ARG A 595 1.05 11.10 6.87
C ARG A 595 2.50 10.63 6.78
N TYR A 596 3.22 11.11 5.78
CA TYR A 596 4.63 10.81 5.57
C TYR A 596 5.32 11.96 4.88
N PHE A 597 6.64 11.99 4.93
CA PHE A 597 7.44 13.09 4.39
C PHE A 597 8.29 12.61 3.23
N THR A 598 8.42 13.47 2.22
CA THR A 598 9.27 13.21 1.05
C THR A 598 10.21 14.38 0.81
N PRO A 599 11.47 14.14 0.41
CA PRO A 599 12.34 15.21 -0.04
C PRO A 599 11.72 15.98 -1.21
N VAL A 600 11.82 17.30 -1.19
CA VAL A 600 11.35 18.14 -2.30
C VAL A 600 12.39 18.17 -3.40
N ASN A 601 12.06 17.55 -4.53
CA ASN A 601 12.91 17.49 -5.71
C ASN A 601 12.37 18.43 -6.80
N LEU A 602 13.29 19.05 -7.54
CA LEU A 602 12.99 19.84 -8.74
C LEU A 602 13.78 19.27 -9.91
N SER A 603 13.06 18.92 -10.98
CA SER A 603 13.66 18.53 -12.26
C SER A 603 13.49 19.67 -13.29
N LEU A 604 14.60 20.18 -13.79
CA LEU A 604 14.61 21.15 -14.91
C LEU A 604 14.92 20.38 -16.19
N LEU A 605 14.05 20.52 -17.19
CA LEU A 605 14.20 19.88 -18.51
C LEU A 605 14.51 20.95 -19.54
N HIS A 606 15.81 21.19 -19.83
CA HIS A 606 16.26 22.10 -20.88
C HIS A 606 16.50 21.29 -22.15
N ILE A 607 15.48 21.20 -23.01
CA ILE A 607 15.46 20.28 -24.16
C ILE A 607 14.92 20.96 -25.41
N ASP A 608 15.31 20.42 -26.57
CA ASP A 608 14.65 20.73 -27.84
C ASP A 608 13.22 20.19 -27.82
N PHE A 609 12.25 21.07 -27.75
CA PHE A 609 10.83 20.74 -27.60
C PHE A 609 9.93 21.65 -28.43
N ALA A 610 9.08 21.06 -29.23
CA ALA A 610 8.04 21.73 -29.98
C ALA A 610 6.69 21.07 -29.76
N LYS A 611 5.61 21.86 -29.76
CA LYS A 611 4.22 21.40 -29.71
C LYS A 611 3.39 21.97 -30.84
N LYS A 612 2.30 21.29 -31.19
CA LYS A 612 1.24 21.81 -32.08
C LYS A 612 -0.09 21.80 -31.33
N GLY A 613 -0.92 22.81 -31.56
CA GLY A 613 -2.17 23.00 -30.85
C GLY A 613 -1.99 23.70 -29.50
N ASN A 614 -3.09 24.17 -28.93
CA ASN A 614 -3.11 24.87 -27.65
C ASN A 614 -4.13 24.32 -26.68
N ARG A 615 -5.33 23.95 -27.12
CA ARG A 615 -6.45 23.59 -26.24
C ARG A 615 -6.72 22.09 -26.29
N LEU A 616 -6.70 21.47 -25.12
CA LEU A 616 -6.84 20.04 -24.95
C LEU A 616 -8.01 19.68 -24.03
N GLY A 617 -8.90 18.79 -24.47
CA GLY A 617 -9.91 18.17 -23.64
C GLY A 617 -9.38 16.90 -22.99
N TYR A 618 -9.45 16.81 -21.65
CA TYR A 618 -8.98 15.66 -20.90
C TYR A 618 -10.13 14.92 -20.22
N ILE A 619 -10.31 13.64 -20.56
CA ILE A 619 -11.32 12.77 -19.94
C ILE A 619 -10.64 11.92 -18.86
N LYS A 620 -11.00 12.14 -17.59
CA LYS A 620 -10.39 11.42 -16.47
C LYS A 620 -10.66 9.92 -16.52
N GLY A 621 -9.67 9.13 -16.15
CA GLY A 621 -9.76 7.68 -15.91
C GLY A 621 -9.59 7.33 -14.43
N ALA A 622 -8.81 6.31 -14.14
CA ALA A 622 -8.53 5.85 -12.77
C ALA A 622 -7.77 6.89 -11.91
N GLY A 623 -6.99 7.75 -12.55
CA GLY A 623 -6.17 8.80 -11.94
C GLY A 623 -4.75 8.77 -12.49
N ASP A 624 -4.24 9.94 -12.86
CA ASP A 624 -2.85 10.14 -13.31
C ASP A 624 -2.46 11.62 -13.25
N LYS A 625 -1.16 11.91 -13.35
CA LYS A 625 -0.58 13.26 -13.35
C LYS A 625 -0.22 13.79 -14.74
N VAL A 626 -0.76 13.20 -15.80
CA VAL A 626 -0.55 13.65 -17.17
C VAL A 626 -1.06 15.08 -17.39
N PRO A 627 -2.21 15.52 -16.81
CA PRO A 627 -2.68 16.90 -16.96
C PRO A 627 -1.70 17.97 -16.49
N GLU A 628 -0.94 17.72 -15.42
CA GLU A 628 0.09 18.63 -14.92
C GLU A 628 1.23 18.78 -15.91
N ALA A 629 1.67 17.66 -16.49
CA ALA A 629 2.70 17.65 -17.52
C ALA A 629 2.24 18.40 -18.80
N LEU A 630 0.98 18.20 -19.21
CA LEU A 630 0.41 18.92 -20.36
C LEU A 630 0.40 20.44 -20.17
N LYS A 631 0.12 20.92 -18.94
CA LYS A 631 0.23 22.34 -18.59
C LYS A 631 1.68 22.84 -18.70
N GLN A 632 2.65 22.05 -18.22
CA GLN A 632 4.08 22.37 -18.37
C GLN A 632 4.51 22.42 -19.85
N MET A 633 3.94 21.54 -20.71
CA MET A 633 4.11 21.58 -22.15
C MET A 633 3.47 22.83 -22.80
N GLY A 634 2.65 23.56 -22.06
CA GLY A 634 2.01 24.80 -22.50
C GLY A 634 0.64 24.58 -23.18
N TYR A 635 -0.06 23.47 -22.87
CA TYR A 635 -1.45 23.28 -23.26
C TYR A 635 -2.41 23.87 -22.23
N GLU A 636 -3.52 24.44 -22.72
CA GLU A 636 -4.71 24.71 -21.93
C GLU A 636 -5.52 23.43 -21.81
N VAL A 637 -5.67 22.92 -20.58
CA VAL A 637 -6.30 21.61 -20.31
C VAL A 637 -7.65 21.80 -19.65
N ASP A 638 -8.72 21.45 -20.35
CA ASP A 638 -10.09 21.41 -19.82
C ASP A 638 -10.46 19.95 -19.47
N PHE A 639 -10.97 19.74 -18.24
CA PHE A 639 -11.50 18.42 -17.85
C PHE A 639 -12.92 18.23 -18.40
N LEU A 640 -13.13 17.11 -19.12
CA LEU A 640 -14.41 16.78 -19.74
C LEU A 640 -15.11 15.68 -18.95
N GLY A 641 -16.38 15.90 -18.60
CA GLY A 641 -17.29 14.92 -18.04
C GLY A 641 -18.30 14.43 -19.09
N GLU A 642 -19.17 13.49 -18.73
CA GLU A 642 -20.18 12.88 -19.61
C GLU A 642 -20.95 13.91 -20.44
N LYS A 643 -21.39 15.00 -19.83
CA LYS A 643 -22.21 16.05 -20.48
C LYS A 643 -21.44 16.83 -21.56
N ASP A 644 -20.12 16.81 -21.49
CA ASP A 644 -19.25 17.54 -22.41
C ASP A 644 -18.93 16.73 -23.67
N LEU A 645 -19.21 15.42 -23.68
CA LEU A 645 -18.85 14.48 -24.74
C LEU A 645 -19.84 14.52 -25.92
N THR A 646 -20.11 15.70 -26.45
CA THR A 646 -20.87 15.90 -27.69
C THR A 646 -19.90 16.31 -28.81
N ALA A 647 -20.12 15.85 -30.04
CA ALA A 647 -19.24 16.17 -31.18
C ALA A 647 -19.07 17.69 -31.35
N ALA A 648 -20.13 18.47 -31.16
CA ALA A 648 -20.08 19.94 -31.27
C ALA A 648 -19.17 20.57 -30.20
N ASN A 649 -19.19 20.06 -28.96
CA ASN A 649 -18.34 20.58 -27.91
C ASN A 649 -16.88 20.13 -28.11
N LEU A 650 -16.67 18.86 -28.50
CA LEU A 650 -15.33 18.29 -28.70
C LEU A 650 -14.56 19.01 -29.82
N GLN A 651 -15.25 19.55 -30.85
CA GLN A 651 -14.60 20.33 -31.94
C GLN A 651 -13.90 21.61 -31.49
N LYS A 652 -14.14 22.08 -30.26
CA LYS A 652 -13.44 23.23 -29.66
C LYS A 652 -11.99 22.93 -29.26
N TYR A 653 -11.64 21.66 -29.20
CA TYR A 653 -10.32 21.17 -28.78
C TYR A 653 -9.46 20.76 -29.97
N ASP A 654 -8.18 21.08 -29.90
CA ASP A 654 -7.20 20.62 -30.86
C ASP A 654 -7.00 19.11 -30.79
N VAL A 655 -7.13 18.56 -29.56
CA VAL A 655 -7.01 17.14 -29.27
C VAL A 655 -7.88 16.80 -28.04
N VAL A 656 -8.43 15.61 -28.03
CA VAL A 656 -9.09 15.01 -26.86
C VAL A 656 -8.28 13.79 -26.43
N LEU A 657 -7.85 13.78 -25.16
CA LEU A 657 -7.04 12.74 -24.56
C LEU A 657 -7.77 12.08 -23.40
N THR A 658 -7.80 10.76 -23.35
CA THR A 658 -8.30 10.04 -22.16
C THR A 658 -7.17 9.78 -21.18
N GLY A 659 -7.48 9.87 -19.88
CA GLY A 659 -6.64 9.35 -18.81
C GLY A 659 -6.54 7.83 -18.83
N VAL A 660 -5.61 7.31 -18.04
CA VAL A 660 -5.37 5.86 -17.95
C VAL A 660 -6.62 5.13 -17.48
N ARG A 661 -6.94 4.00 -18.13
CA ARG A 661 -8.07 3.12 -17.80
C ARG A 661 -9.45 3.80 -17.85
N ALA A 662 -9.60 4.89 -18.59
CA ALA A 662 -10.86 5.62 -18.67
C ALA A 662 -12.02 4.73 -19.11
N TYR A 663 -11.79 3.81 -20.07
CA TYR A 663 -12.81 2.86 -20.55
C TYR A 663 -13.10 1.71 -19.57
N ASN A 664 -12.27 1.51 -18.54
CA ASN A 664 -12.55 0.55 -17.48
C ASN A 664 -13.34 1.17 -16.31
N THR A 665 -13.20 2.48 -16.07
CA THR A 665 -13.71 3.14 -14.85
C THR A 665 -15.00 3.92 -15.05
N ASN A 666 -15.25 4.47 -16.25
CA ASN A 666 -16.44 5.28 -16.53
C ASN A 666 -17.53 4.45 -17.22
N ASP A 667 -18.79 4.64 -16.86
CA ASP A 667 -19.92 3.84 -17.36
C ASP A 667 -20.66 4.48 -18.55
N TYR A 668 -20.32 5.70 -18.95
CA TYR A 668 -21.02 6.48 -19.97
C TYR A 668 -20.53 6.25 -21.40
N TRP A 669 -19.56 5.38 -21.63
CA TRP A 669 -18.90 5.24 -22.95
C TRP A 669 -19.79 4.76 -24.06
N GLU A 670 -20.79 3.91 -23.82
CA GLU A 670 -21.73 3.47 -24.85
C GLU A 670 -22.49 4.64 -25.45
N ASN A 671 -22.90 5.60 -24.58
CA ASN A 671 -23.59 6.82 -25.00
C ASN A 671 -22.65 7.83 -25.68
N ALA A 672 -21.41 7.91 -25.23
CA ALA A 672 -20.41 8.84 -25.75
C ALA A 672 -19.78 8.39 -27.09
N TYR A 673 -19.73 7.09 -27.35
CA TYR A 673 -19.06 6.52 -28.52
C TYR A 673 -19.47 7.14 -29.87
N PRO A 674 -20.77 7.27 -30.21
CA PRO A 674 -21.18 7.86 -31.48
C PRO A 674 -20.71 9.31 -31.65
N GLU A 675 -20.72 10.09 -30.57
CA GLU A 675 -20.29 11.50 -30.56
C GLU A 675 -18.78 11.64 -30.74
N ILE A 676 -18.02 10.74 -30.12
CA ILE A 676 -16.56 10.67 -30.28
C ILE A 676 -16.20 10.28 -31.73
N MET A 677 -16.87 9.28 -32.29
CA MET A 677 -16.64 8.88 -33.69
C MET A 677 -16.93 10.03 -34.65
N LYS A 678 -18.02 10.75 -34.46
CA LYS A 678 -18.37 11.96 -35.22
C LYS A 678 -17.35 13.09 -35.05
N TYR A 679 -16.78 13.25 -33.83
CA TYR A 679 -15.70 14.21 -33.58
C TYR A 679 -14.47 13.86 -34.43
N ILE A 680 -14.05 12.58 -34.44
CA ILE A 680 -12.91 12.13 -35.23
C ILE A 680 -13.19 12.31 -36.74
N GLU A 681 -14.36 11.86 -37.19
CA GLU A 681 -14.77 11.97 -38.60
C GLU A 681 -14.67 13.40 -39.12
N ASN A 682 -15.01 14.38 -38.30
CA ASN A 682 -14.98 15.81 -38.63
C ASN A 682 -13.58 16.45 -38.46
N GLY A 683 -12.53 15.68 -38.23
CA GLY A 683 -11.14 16.16 -38.20
C GLY A 683 -10.56 16.27 -36.77
N GLY A 684 -11.19 15.65 -35.79
CA GLY A 684 -10.68 15.56 -34.41
C GLY A 684 -9.47 14.64 -34.30
N ASN A 685 -8.58 14.93 -33.36
CA ASN A 685 -7.51 14.04 -32.92
C ASN A 685 -7.92 13.42 -31.56
N TYR A 686 -8.17 12.13 -31.54
CA TYR A 686 -8.59 11.42 -30.34
C TYR A 686 -7.53 10.43 -29.91
N VAL A 687 -6.95 10.66 -28.72
CA VAL A 687 -5.85 9.86 -28.18
C VAL A 687 -6.33 9.12 -26.93
N VAL A 688 -6.14 7.79 -26.92
CA VAL A 688 -6.54 6.92 -25.82
C VAL A 688 -5.29 6.34 -25.18
N GLN A 689 -5.07 6.63 -23.90
CA GLN A 689 -4.06 5.98 -23.10
C GLN A 689 -4.51 4.55 -22.73
N TYR A 690 -3.62 3.73 -22.20
CA TYR A 690 -3.87 2.32 -21.96
C TYR A 690 -5.15 2.06 -21.12
N ASN A 691 -5.80 0.95 -21.49
CA ASN A 691 -6.90 0.34 -20.74
C ASN A 691 -6.54 -1.12 -20.47
N THR A 692 -7.18 -1.75 -19.48
CA THR A 692 -6.87 -3.14 -19.14
C THR A 692 -7.81 -4.11 -19.82
N ALA A 693 -7.28 -5.29 -20.20
CA ALA A 693 -8.04 -6.45 -20.63
C ALA A 693 -8.34 -7.39 -19.43
N SER A 694 -8.68 -6.82 -18.27
CA SER A 694 -8.91 -7.57 -17.04
C SER A 694 -10.36 -8.06 -16.95
N PHE A 695 -10.53 -9.30 -16.48
CA PHE A 695 -11.85 -9.84 -16.13
C PHE A 695 -12.52 -9.06 -14.99
N LEU A 696 -11.73 -8.53 -14.05
CA LEU A 696 -12.23 -7.78 -12.89
C LEU A 696 -12.63 -6.34 -13.19
N GLY A 697 -12.31 -5.83 -14.37
CA GLY A 697 -12.67 -4.48 -14.81
C GLY A 697 -12.68 -4.44 -16.35
N PRO A 698 -13.68 -5.05 -17.00
CA PRO A 698 -13.77 -5.05 -18.45
C PRO A 698 -13.95 -3.64 -18.99
N MET A 699 -13.57 -3.43 -20.24
CA MET A 699 -13.88 -2.20 -20.95
C MET A 699 -15.40 -2.07 -21.12
N LYS A 700 -15.92 -0.87 -20.90
CA LYS A 700 -17.35 -0.57 -20.91
C LYS A 700 -17.92 -0.35 -22.32
N SER A 701 -17.06 -0.14 -23.32
CA SER A 701 -17.48 0.09 -24.72
C SER A 701 -16.27 -0.07 -25.65
N SER A 702 -16.53 -0.08 -26.97
CA SER A 702 -15.51 0.14 -27.98
C SER A 702 -14.94 1.57 -27.85
N MET A 703 -13.66 1.73 -28.17
CA MET A 703 -12.96 3.01 -28.11
C MET A 703 -12.49 3.50 -29.49
N SER A 704 -12.48 2.62 -30.46
CA SER A 704 -11.84 2.77 -31.77
C SER A 704 -12.87 2.73 -32.92
N PRO A 705 -12.63 3.46 -34.03
CA PRO A 705 -13.50 3.42 -35.20
C PRO A 705 -13.45 2.07 -35.95
N TYR A 706 -12.41 1.28 -35.75
CA TYR A 706 -12.21 -0.04 -36.36
C TYR A 706 -11.92 -1.10 -35.30
N PRO A 707 -12.05 -2.39 -35.59
CA PRO A 707 -11.79 -3.46 -34.62
C PRO A 707 -10.40 -3.38 -34.00
N LEU A 708 -10.31 -3.20 -32.71
CA LEU A 708 -9.08 -3.13 -31.93
C LEU A 708 -9.25 -3.90 -30.62
N LEU A 709 -8.32 -4.80 -30.34
CA LEU A 709 -8.25 -5.53 -29.09
C LEU A 709 -7.15 -4.92 -28.22
N VAL A 710 -7.44 -4.76 -26.93
CA VAL A 710 -6.42 -4.47 -25.91
C VAL A 710 -5.93 -5.81 -25.39
N SER A 711 -4.65 -6.09 -25.59
CA SER A 711 -4.04 -7.34 -25.12
C SER A 711 -3.50 -7.23 -23.70
N ARG A 712 -2.98 -8.33 -23.16
CA ARG A 712 -2.23 -8.34 -21.91
C ARG A 712 -0.72 -8.21 -22.12
N ASN A 713 -0.29 -8.03 -23.35
CA ASN A 713 1.13 -7.92 -23.69
C ASN A 713 1.71 -6.63 -23.14
N ARG A 714 2.97 -6.69 -22.73
CA ARG A 714 3.74 -5.59 -22.12
C ARG A 714 5.16 -5.61 -22.62
N ILE A 715 5.84 -4.49 -22.47
CA ILE A 715 7.29 -4.37 -22.59
C ILE A 715 7.81 -3.96 -21.22
N THR A 716 8.40 -4.91 -20.52
CA THR A 716 8.81 -4.73 -19.11
C THR A 716 10.24 -4.22 -18.95
N LYS A 717 11.08 -4.35 -19.97
CA LYS A 717 12.46 -3.85 -19.91
C LYS A 717 12.52 -2.36 -20.19
N GLU A 718 12.99 -1.61 -19.20
CA GLU A 718 13.17 -0.15 -19.29
C GLU A 718 14.12 0.24 -20.42
N GLU A 719 15.13 -0.59 -20.69
CA GLU A 719 16.14 -0.42 -21.72
C GLU A 719 15.77 -1.04 -23.08
N ALA A 720 14.56 -1.62 -23.25
CA ALA A 720 14.14 -2.19 -24.52
C ALA A 720 14.29 -1.18 -25.66
N LYS A 721 15.03 -1.56 -26.71
CA LYS A 721 15.32 -0.68 -27.83
C LYS A 721 14.10 -0.45 -28.71
N PRO A 722 13.85 0.80 -29.16
CA PRO A 722 12.78 1.08 -30.10
C PRO A 722 13.09 0.53 -31.50
N ALA A 723 12.12 -0.08 -32.13
CA ALA A 723 12.14 -0.40 -33.55
C ALA A 723 11.24 0.62 -34.29
N PHE A 724 11.83 1.43 -35.14
CA PHE A 724 11.10 2.40 -35.95
C PHE A 724 10.52 1.68 -37.19
N LEU A 725 9.29 1.16 -37.06
CA LEU A 725 8.65 0.33 -38.09
C LEU A 725 8.22 1.14 -39.30
N LEU A 726 7.82 2.39 -39.10
CA LEU A 726 7.45 3.35 -40.12
C LEU A 726 8.24 4.65 -39.90
N PRO A 727 9.55 4.70 -40.26
CA PRO A 727 10.44 5.82 -39.92
C PRO A 727 9.99 7.18 -40.45
N SER A 728 9.27 7.21 -41.59
CA SER A 728 8.71 8.45 -42.18
C SER A 728 7.37 8.89 -41.62
N HIS A 729 6.78 8.11 -40.71
CA HIS A 729 5.48 8.43 -40.15
C HIS A 729 5.50 9.76 -39.39
N ALA A 730 4.43 10.56 -39.53
CA ALA A 730 4.34 11.92 -38.97
C ALA A 730 4.56 11.95 -37.47
N LEU A 731 4.03 10.96 -36.72
CA LEU A 731 4.20 10.83 -35.28
C LEU A 731 5.66 10.69 -34.79
N LEU A 732 6.55 10.25 -35.67
CA LEU A 732 7.98 10.10 -35.35
C LEU A 732 8.80 11.32 -35.79
N ASN A 733 8.21 12.24 -36.57
CA ASN A 733 8.95 13.32 -37.21
C ASN A 733 8.39 14.72 -36.93
N SER A 734 7.18 14.87 -36.41
CA SER A 734 6.55 16.21 -36.26
C SER A 734 5.59 16.30 -35.06
N PRO A 735 5.71 17.33 -34.22
CA PRO A 735 6.61 18.48 -34.31
C PRO A 735 8.06 18.20 -33.88
N ASN A 736 8.33 17.04 -33.23
CA ASN A 736 9.67 16.64 -32.78
C ASN A 736 10.15 15.44 -33.62
N LYS A 737 11.42 15.43 -34.01
CA LYS A 737 12.03 14.24 -34.59
C LYS A 737 12.41 13.28 -33.45
N ILE A 738 11.76 12.13 -33.37
CA ILE A 738 11.98 11.11 -32.36
C ILE A 738 13.13 10.18 -32.80
N SER A 739 14.00 9.85 -31.85
CA SER A 739 15.16 9.00 -32.02
C SER A 739 15.31 8.00 -30.88
N GLU A 740 16.29 7.12 -30.92
CA GLU A 740 16.57 6.18 -29.82
C GLU A 740 16.84 6.89 -28.51
N THR A 741 17.43 8.10 -28.54
CA THR A 741 17.73 8.88 -27.32
C THR A 741 16.47 9.35 -26.58
N ASP A 742 15.32 9.44 -27.24
CA ASP A 742 14.05 9.78 -26.59
C ASP A 742 13.50 8.64 -25.69
N PHE A 743 14.12 7.47 -25.77
CA PHE A 743 13.76 6.32 -24.95
C PHE A 743 14.79 6.02 -23.84
N LEU A 744 15.76 6.90 -23.63
CA LEU A 744 16.68 6.82 -22.48
C LEU A 744 15.98 7.27 -21.19
N ASP A 745 16.42 6.69 -20.06
CA ASP A 745 15.96 7.02 -18.71
C ASP A 745 14.44 6.80 -18.45
N TRP A 746 13.79 6.00 -19.29
CA TRP A 746 12.44 5.53 -18.99
C TRP A 746 12.48 4.61 -17.76
N ILE A 747 11.42 4.63 -16.97
CA ILE A 747 11.35 3.95 -15.69
C ILE A 747 10.28 2.85 -15.66
N GLN A 748 10.55 1.81 -14.95
CA GLN A 748 9.69 0.68 -14.62
C GLN A 748 9.30 -0.20 -15.80
N GLU A 749 8.86 0.32 -16.95
CA GLU A 749 8.45 -0.42 -18.15
C GLU A 749 8.32 0.51 -19.35
N ARG A 750 8.22 -0.02 -20.58
CA ARG A 750 7.98 0.78 -21.78
C ARG A 750 6.50 0.95 -22.07
N SER A 751 5.77 -0.17 -22.02
CA SER A 751 4.35 -0.19 -22.37
C SER A 751 3.58 -1.30 -21.67
N VAL A 752 2.28 -1.07 -21.53
CA VAL A 752 1.33 -1.98 -20.91
C VAL A 752 0.10 -2.15 -21.78
N TYR A 753 -0.47 -3.32 -21.79
CA TYR A 753 -1.74 -3.60 -22.49
C TYR A 753 -1.73 -3.10 -23.94
N THR A 754 -0.78 -3.61 -24.73
CA THR A 754 -0.60 -3.17 -26.11
C THR A 754 -1.78 -3.55 -27.01
N ALA A 755 -1.96 -2.79 -28.08
CA ALA A 755 -3.03 -3.03 -29.05
C ALA A 755 -2.75 -4.25 -29.93
N GLU A 756 -3.79 -5.01 -30.26
CA GLU A 756 -3.74 -6.09 -31.23
C GLU A 756 -4.88 -5.96 -32.26
N THR A 757 -4.55 -5.98 -33.53
CA THR A 757 -5.53 -6.01 -34.63
C THR A 757 -4.87 -6.46 -35.93
N ASN A 758 -5.68 -7.08 -36.79
CA ASN A 758 -5.35 -7.37 -38.17
C ASN A 758 -6.06 -6.42 -39.16
N ASP A 759 -6.75 -5.41 -38.65
CA ASP A 759 -7.48 -4.46 -39.48
C ASP A 759 -6.49 -3.55 -40.22
N PRO A 760 -6.55 -3.46 -41.57
CA PRO A 760 -5.58 -2.74 -42.39
C PRO A 760 -5.61 -1.21 -42.23
N HIS A 761 -6.61 -0.66 -41.56
CA HIS A 761 -6.68 0.78 -41.29
C HIS A 761 -5.71 1.24 -40.20
N PHE A 762 -5.12 0.30 -39.45
CA PHE A 762 -4.15 0.64 -38.40
C PHE A 762 -2.71 0.65 -38.89
N GLU A 763 -2.01 1.70 -38.56
CA GLU A 763 -0.57 1.85 -38.72
C GLU A 763 0.12 1.71 -37.37
N PHE A 764 1.28 1.04 -37.32
CA PHE A 764 2.08 0.79 -36.12
C PHE A 764 3.48 1.40 -36.30
N PRO A 765 3.72 2.67 -35.96
CA PRO A 765 4.99 3.34 -36.27
C PRO A 765 6.15 2.87 -35.39
N LEU A 766 5.90 2.28 -34.21
CA LEU A 766 6.92 1.96 -33.23
C LEU A 766 6.72 0.56 -32.63
N GLY A 767 7.79 -0.24 -32.60
CA GLY A 767 7.83 -1.54 -31.96
C GLY A 767 8.87 -1.59 -30.84
N PHE A 768 8.73 -2.57 -29.93
CA PHE A 768 9.72 -2.94 -28.91
C PHE A 768 9.78 -4.45 -28.75
N THR A 769 10.90 -4.94 -28.22
CA THR A 769 11.10 -6.36 -27.99
C THR A 769 11.75 -6.57 -26.63
N ASP A 770 11.12 -7.35 -25.77
CA ASP A 770 11.75 -7.87 -24.56
C ASP A 770 12.60 -9.10 -24.90
N PRO A 771 13.64 -9.42 -24.13
CA PRO A 771 14.50 -10.56 -24.37
C PRO A 771 13.71 -11.87 -24.53
N ASN A 772 14.03 -12.62 -25.59
CA ASN A 772 13.42 -13.91 -25.96
C ASN A 772 11.94 -13.83 -26.36
N GLU A 773 11.44 -12.67 -26.72
CA GLU A 773 10.07 -12.47 -27.21
C GLU A 773 10.06 -11.99 -28.67
N ALA A 774 8.91 -12.11 -29.31
CA ALA A 774 8.68 -11.52 -30.61
C ALA A 774 8.47 -9.99 -30.48
N GLU A 775 8.77 -9.27 -31.55
CA GLU A 775 8.54 -7.84 -31.63
C GLU A 775 7.07 -7.50 -31.38
N ASN A 776 6.82 -6.61 -30.42
CA ASN A 776 5.50 -6.06 -30.14
C ASN A 776 5.31 -4.73 -30.87
N LYS A 777 4.34 -4.67 -31.75
CA LYS A 777 4.02 -3.49 -32.59
C LYS A 777 2.98 -2.58 -31.90
N GLY A 778 2.14 -3.13 -31.05
CA GLY A 778 0.92 -2.49 -30.54
C GLY A 778 1.13 -1.41 -29.48
N ASN A 779 2.34 -0.90 -29.33
CA ASN A 779 2.66 0.15 -28.35
C ASN A 779 2.00 1.49 -28.69
N ILE A 780 1.92 1.78 -30.00
CA ILE A 780 1.15 2.88 -30.57
C ILE A 780 0.40 2.33 -31.78
N ALA A 781 -0.93 2.44 -31.81
CA ALA A 781 -1.77 2.09 -32.93
C ALA A 781 -2.50 3.34 -33.44
N VAL A 782 -2.37 3.65 -34.72
CA VAL A 782 -2.92 4.84 -35.37
C VAL A 782 -3.88 4.48 -36.44
N ALA A 783 -5.05 5.06 -36.51
CA ALA A 783 -6.02 4.88 -37.56
C ALA A 783 -6.58 6.21 -38.04
N LYS A 784 -6.64 6.44 -39.34
CA LYS A 784 -7.40 7.56 -39.93
C LYS A 784 -8.87 7.21 -39.98
N TYR A 785 -9.72 8.18 -39.64
CA TYR A 785 -11.17 8.05 -39.73
C TYR A 785 -11.78 9.38 -40.16
N GLY A 786 -12.40 9.39 -41.34
CA GLY A 786 -12.87 10.63 -41.95
C GLY A 786 -11.70 11.62 -42.16
N LYS A 787 -11.82 12.82 -41.61
CA LYS A 787 -10.79 13.88 -41.66
C LYS A 787 -9.85 13.89 -40.47
N GLY A 788 -10.08 13.07 -39.47
CA GLY A 788 -9.34 12.99 -38.22
C GLY A 788 -8.56 11.70 -38.04
N GLN A 789 -8.11 11.47 -36.83
CA GLN A 789 -7.38 10.27 -36.45
C GLN A 789 -7.72 9.78 -35.03
N PHE A 790 -7.64 8.48 -34.85
CA PHE A 790 -7.65 7.78 -33.59
C PHE A 790 -6.25 7.28 -33.27
N ILE A 791 -5.82 7.42 -32.03
CA ILE A 791 -4.54 6.88 -31.54
C ILE A 791 -4.81 6.14 -30.24
N TYR A 792 -4.35 4.89 -30.18
CA TYR A 792 -4.20 4.17 -28.93
C TYR A 792 -2.73 4.09 -28.55
N THR A 793 -2.41 4.29 -27.26
CA THR A 793 -1.05 4.10 -26.77
C THR A 793 -1.03 3.32 -25.46
N GLY A 794 -0.24 2.24 -25.44
CA GLY A 794 0.12 1.49 -24.25
C GLY A 794 1.36 2.03 -23.53
N LEU A 795 2.04 3.05 -24.10
CA LEU A 795 3.24 3.65 -23.49
C LEU A 795 2.91 4.30 -22.14
N VAL A 796 3.82 4.15 -21.17
CA VAL A 796 3.57 4.51 -19.78
C VAL A 796 3.83 6.00 -19.47
N PHE A 797 3.29 6.91 -20.29
CA PHE A 797 3.42 8.36 -20.10
C PHE A 797 3.07 8.84 -18.68
N PHE A 798 2.10 8.18 -18.05
CA PHE A 798 1.67 8.48 -16.68
C PHE A 798 2.76 8.27 -15.62
N ARG A 799 3.82 7.48 -15.93
CA ARG A 799 5.02 7.30 -15.11
C ARG A 799 6.14 8.24 -15.55
N GLU A 800 6.37 8.30 -16.86
CA GLU A 800 7.52 8.99 -17.43
C GLU A 800 7.45 10.52 -17.30
N LEU A 801 6.26 11.07 -17.48
CA LEU A 801 6.09 12.53 -17.39
C LEU A 801 6.32 13.07 -15.96
N PRO A 802 5.75 12.50 -14.89
CA PRO A 802 6.08 12.91 -13.52
C PRO A 802 7.54 12.67 -13.14
N ALA A 803 8.18 11.67 -13.73
CA ALA A 803 9.61 11.41 -13.54
C ALA A 803 10.50 12.38 -14.33
N GLY A 804 9.93 13.22 -15.19
CA GLY A 804 10.66 14.19 -15.99
C GLY A 804 11.53 13.54 -17.06
N VAL A 805 11.05 12.52 -17.74
CA VAL A 805 11.75 11.86 -18.86
C VAL A 805 11.62 12.68 -20.12
N PRO A 806 12.71 13.27 -20.66
CA PRO A 806 12.64 14.25 -21.74
C PRO A 806 11.95 13.75 -23.01
N GLY A 807 12.28 12.54 -23.45
CA GLY A 807 11.73 11.95 -24.66
C GLY A 807 10.25 11.65 -24.57
N ALA A 808 9.72 11.34 -23.37
CA ALA A 808 8.29 11.14 -23.16
C ALA A 808 7.49 12.42 -23.47
N TYR A 809 7.98 13.59 -23.06
CA TYR A 809 7.37 14.90 -23.39
C TYR A 809 7.36 15.14 -24.90
N ARG A 810 8.46 14.86 -25.58
CA ARG A 810 8.61 15.05 -27.05
C ARG A 810 7.69 14.11 -27.82
N LEU A 811 7.65 12.84 -27.46
CA LEU A 811 6.79 11.84 -28.12
C LEU A 811 5.31 12.10 -27.86
N LEU A 812 4.92 12.46 -26.62
CA LEU A 812 3.53 12.82 -26.34
C LEU A 812 3.10 14.04 -27.14
N ALA A 813 3.94 15.09 -27.25
CA ALA A 813 3.63 16.24 -28.08
C ALA A 813 3.34 15.88 -29.57
N ASN A 814 4.01 14.85 -30.08
CA ASN A 814 3.77 14.34 -31.44
C ASN A 814 2.41 13.59 -31.53
N LEU A 815 2.07 12.77 -30.53
CA LEU A 815 0.76 12.07 -30.45
C LEU A 815 -0.41 13.07 -30.40
N LEU A 816 -0.20 14.21 -29.72
CA LEU A 816 -1.22 15.25 -29.55
C LEU A 816 -1.33 16.19 -30.77
N ALA A 817 -0.39 16.15 -31.69
CA ALA A 817 -0.42 17.00 -32.88
C ALA A 817 -1.53 16.58 -33.85
N LYS A 818 -2.33 17.55 -34.33
CA LYS A 818 -3.31 17.25 -35.39
C LYS A 818 -2.62 16.72 -36.65
N PRO A 819 -3.26 15.79 -37.37
CA PRO A 819 -2.76 15.34 -38.68
C PRO A 819 -2.52 16.53 -39.57
N SER A 820 -1.40 16.52 -40.29
CA SER A 820 -1.19 17.50 -41.40
C SER A 820 -2.25 17.22 -42.45
N LYS A 821 -2.91 18.28 -42.94
CA LYS A 821 -3.88 18.21 -44.03
C LYS A 821 -3.25 17.64 -45.27
#